data_5e9f95a8eea17c1039dde7a42ad45c83
#
_entry.id   5e9f95a8eea17c1039dde7a42ad45c83
#
_cell.length_a   1.000
_cell.length_b   1.000
_cell.length_c   1.000
_cell.angle_alpha   90.00
_cell.angle_beta   90.00
_cell.angle_gamma   90.00
#
_symmetry.space_group_name_H-M   'P 1'
#
loop_
_entity.id
_entity.type
_entity.pdbx_description
1 polymer ?
#
loop_
_entity_poly.entity_id
_entity_poly.type
_entity_poly.pdbx_seq_one_letter_code
_entity_poly.pdbx_strand_id
1 'polypeptide(L)'
;MLNRPRCWVIRRFASQHAYQKTLNLPQTKFANRSNLQRTVNELIPESCDKIYKSQLQEFLSKIEELGDDSNAKLKLVEENLFVLQDGPPYANGDLHYGHALNKILKDIINRYQLSQGKYIFYKPGWDCHGLPIEMKALKQFNPDQLGKVSPVKIRAMASNHARKAIKLQKEQFGKFAIMTDWDKPYVTMESEYEINQLRVFLKLVSRGLIKRQNKPVYWGTETRTALAEGELEYNENHKSKAAYVEFPLTKDSCSKLFESANITPVADVSLLIWTTTPWTLFSNRAICFNEKYEYQLLRDNNNGGNYVVVESNLAEKLEFLINYQKVAAVSGSALSRLQYTNPLLGDRVERPLLHGDHVTNSAGTGLVHTAPGHGFDDYNVAHNHKVEVVSPVDAAGRFKLEELPPHLHELLTEHQTGLPRLVLEPSTAKVILDMLQKMGMLCSSHDYTHSYPYDWRSKKPVIIRATPQWFADLHDVKGDAIESLEKVKFYPDRGNARLSSFIKNRNEWCISRQRSWGVPIPAFYKKDDPDVTLMTEETVAHVIQVIREKGIDAWFKFDDSNMADWLPPRYKNEANSYYRGKDTMDVWFDSGTAWNELKDFYLKELKLKQLPTYLADVYLEGSDQHRGWFQSSTLTRVAYSGKPVAPFKTLITHGFTLDENGIKMSKSIGNVISPDAIIQGDKTRGLPALGVDGLRYLVAQSNFTADVAAGPVIMNHVAEALKKFRLAFRFLLGNLQKATFQKISYDQLRPIDKYTLYKLQELQITARTFYNENNFSKVLTAVQYHMSNDLSALYFDISKDSLYSDALDSFKRQQIQTVLLQILLSYTAIIGPILPTLVQEVWNALPLKWLGEEEHQKLTVFRTWPHYDIPESAKNSFANCELRLLDEFQRQFDTLEKSITKPVQTVTRIRSSECPLPYNEDELADILRTARVEIISGGVPEETETEISLPNGTKLHMLVRPSELSKCPRCWKHNSSQEDTLCSRCNDTIHNKA
;
A
#
# COMPACT_ATOMS: atom_id res chain seq x y z
N MET A 1 -63.35 6.95 -52.68
CA MET A 1 -63.57 6.83 -51.20
C MET A 1 -62.28 6.46 -50.50
N LEU A 2 -61.53 7.47 -50.09
CA LEU A 2 -60.34 7.29 -49.26
C LEU A 2 -60.01 8.69 -48.70
N ASN A 3 -60.53 9.04 -47.52
CA ASN A 3 -60.11 10.22 -46.78
C ASN A 3 -60.74 10.17 -45.39
N ARG A 4 -60.08 9.47 -44.46
CA ARG A 4 -60.26 9.67 -43.05
C ARG A 4 -59.25 8.74 -42.22
N PRO A 5 -57.94 8.97 -42.18
CA PRO A 5 -57.22 8.82 -40.90
C PRO A 5 -56.23 9.92 -40.62
N ARG A 6 -55.83 10.80 -41.51
CA ARG A 6 -54.75 11.80 -41.20
C ARG A 6 -55.13 12.89 -40.21
N CYS A 7 -56.40 13.29 -40.12
CA CYS A 7 -56.81 14.34 -39.18
C CYS A 7 -56.80 13.93 -37.73
N TRP A 8 -57.07 12.67 -37.42
CA TRP A 8 -57.08 12.12 -36.06
C TRP A 8 -55.69 11.96 -35.47
N VAL A 9 -54.69 11.50 -36.23
CA VAL A 9 -53.33 11.36 -35.82
C VAL A 9 -52.67 12.73 -35.53
N ILE A 10 -52.99 13.73 -36.39
CA ILE A 10 -52.45 15.11 -36.22
C ILE A 10 -53.06 15.79 -34.99
N ARG A 11 -54.34 15.59 -34.66
CA ARG A 11 -54.94 16.09 -33.43
C ARG A 11 -54.39 15.44 -32.19
N ARG A 12 -54.09 14.14 -32.20
CA ARG A 12 -53.49 13.39 -31.07
C ARG A 12 -52.06 13.84 -30.78
N PHE A 13 -51.26 14.14 -31.78
CA PHE A 13 -49.92 14.76 -31.61
C PHE A 13 -50.00 16.22 -31.18
N ALA A 14 -50.97 16.98 -31.65
CA ALA A 14 -51.12 18.39 -31.28
C ALA A 14 -51.60 18.59 -29.84
N SER A 15 -52.49 17.77 -29.29
CA SER A 15 -52.95 17.82 -27.92
C SER A 15 -51.88 17.36 -26.93
N GLN A 16 -51.09 16.32 -27.25
CA GLN A 16 -49.98 15.87 -26.41
C GLN A 16 -48.84 16.92 -26.31
N HIS A 17 -48.55 17.66 -27.34
CA HIS A 17 -47.55 18.75 -27.32
C HIS A 17 -48.04 19.99 -26.57
N ALA A 18 -49.36 20.26 -26.54
CA ALA A 18 -49.92 21.45 -25.86
C ALA A 18 -49.70 21.45 -24.35
N TYR A 19 -49.80 20.28 -23.68
CA TYR A 19 -49.68 20.19 -22.25
C TYR A 19 -48.25 19.84 -21.75
N GLN A 20 -47.35 19.44 -22.63
CA GLN A 20 -45.99 19.07 -22.24
C GLN A 20 -45.21 20.24 -21.54
N LYS A 21 -45.47 21.47 -22.00
CA LYS A 21 -44.88 22.70 -21.43
C LYS A 21 -45.42 23.03 -20.03
N THR A 22 -46.55 22.47 -19.62
CA THR A 22 -47.17 22.69 -18.29
C THR A 22 -46.66 21.69 -17.22
N LEU A 23 -45.89 20.68 -17.62
CA LEU A 23 -45.30 19.73 -16.70
C LEU A 23 -44.08 20.32 -15.97
N ASN A 24 -43.94 19.97 -14.71
CA ASN A 24 -42.78 20.34 -13.88
C ASN A 24 -41.63 19.39 -14.11
N LEU A 25 -41.14 19.24 -15.36
CA LEU A 25 -40.04 18.37 -15.68
C LEU A 25 -38.76 18.78 -14.97
N PRO A 26 -37.91 17.80 -14.55
CA PRO A 26 -36.68 18.11 -13.81
C PRO A 26 -35.71 18.94 -14.65
N GLN A 27 -35.19 20.01 -14.08
CA GLN A 27 -34.21 20.93 -14.68
C GLN A 27 -33.03 21.12 -13.73
N THR A 28 -31.81 20.94 -14.20
CA THR A 28 -30.61 21.19 -13.40
C THR A 28 -29.44 21.58 -14.27
N LYS A 29 -28.55 22.41 -13.70
CA LYS A 29 -27.25 22.75 -14.31
C LYS A 29 -26.23 21.63 -14.15
N PHE A 30 -26.49 20.63 -13.30
CA PHE A 30 -25.61 19.48 -13.08
C PHE A 30 -25.45 18.66 -14.37
N ALA A 31 -24.20 18.52 -14.85
CA ALA A 31 -23.90 17.93 -16.16
C ALA A 31 -24.08 16.39 -16.20
N ASN A 32 -24.40 15.85 -17.38
CA ASN A 32 -24.50 14.39 -17.57
C ASN A 32 -23.13 13.68 -17.45
N ARG A 33 -22.06 14.38 -17.76
CA ARG A 33 -20.68 13.86 -17.73
C ARG A 33 -19.79 14.84 -16.98
N SER A 34 -18.77 14.32 -16.29
CA SER A 34 -17.74 15.15 -15.66
C SER A 34 -16.92 15.88 -16.74
N ASN A 35 -16.42 17.08 -16.40
CA ASN A 35 -15.47 17.82 -17.19
C ASN A 35 -14.12 17.84 -16.45
N LEU A 36 -13.10 17.20 -17.00
CA LEU A 36 -11.81 17.03 -16.33
C LEU A 36 -11.14 18.37 -16.02
N GLN A 37 -11.18 19.33 -16.95
CA GLN A 37 -10.56 20.64 -16.74
C GLN A 37 -11.23 21.39 -15.59
N ARG A 38 -12.57 21.38 -15.55
CA ARG A 38 -13.34 21.96 -14.43
C ARG A 38 -13.05 21.22 -13.11
N THR A 39 -13.00 19.88 -13.17
CA THR A 39 -12.69 19.07 -11.98
C THR A 39 -11.35 19.46 -11.37
N VAL A 40 -10.29 19.57 -12.20
CA VAL A 40 -8.94 19.90 -11.73
C VAL A 40 -8.84 21.36 -11.26
N ASN A 41 -9.42 22.31 -12.01
CA ASN A 41 -9.21 23.75 -11.75
C ASN A 41 -10.17 24.35 -10.71
N GLU A 42 -11.36 23.75 -10.50
CA GLU A 42 -12.38 24.29 -9.60
C GLU A 42 -12.73 23.31 -8.48
N LEU A 43 -13.14 22.06 -8.82
CA LEU A 43 -13.72 21.15 -7.83
C LEU A 43 -12.67 20.59 -6.85
N ILE A 44 -11.46 20.27 -7.31
CA ILE A 44 -10.38 19.79 -6.44
C ILE A 44 -9.94 20.87 -5.44
N PRO A 45 -9.62 22.11 -5.85
CA PRO A 45 -9.29 23.18 -4.89
C PRO A 45 -10.38 23.40 -3.84
N GLU A 46 -11.67 23.33 -4.21
CA GLU A 46 -12.78 23.51 -3.27
C GLU A 46 -12.92 22.32 -2.31
N SER A 47 -12.93 21.08 -2.83
CA SER A 47 -13.19 19.86 -2.06
C SER A 47 -11.97 19.27 -1.34
N CYS A 48 -10.77 19.77 -1.61
CA CYS A 48 -9.52 19.29 -1.02
C CYS A 48 -8.78 20.38 -0.28
N ASP A 49 -8.17 21.32 -1.00
CA ASP A 49 -7.25 22.31 -0.42
C ASP A 49 -7.95 23.24 0.57
N LYS A 50 -9.11 23.76 0.19
CA LYS A 50 -9.91 24.65 1.04
C LYS A 50 -10.37 23.93 2.31
N ILE A 51 -10.88 22.69 2.19
CA ILE A 51 -11.35 21.91 3.33
C ILE A 51 -10.18 21.60 4.27
N TYR A 52 -9.05 21.13 3.73
CA TYR A 52 -7.88 20.79 4.54
C TYR A 52 -7.36 22.00 5.32
N LYS A 53 -7.16 23.12 4.64
CA LYS A 53 -6.62 24.35 5.26
C LYS A 53 -7.58 24.92 6.30
N SER A 54 -8.89 24.99 6.02
CA SER A 54 -9.88 25.54 6.94
C SER A 54 -10.05 24.70 8.22
N GLN A 55 -10.10 23.37 8.10
CA GLN A 55 -10.26 22.49 9.26
C GLN A 55 -9.00 22.47 10.15
N LEU A 56 -7.80 22.49 9.52
CA LEU A 56 -6.56 22.55 10.28
C LEU A 56 -6.39 23.89 10.99
N GLN A 57 -6.74 25.01 10.35
CA GLN A 57 -6.70 26.32 10.98
C GLN A 57 -7.68 26.40 12.16
N GLU A 58 -8.88 25.88 12.01
CA GLU A 58 -9.86 25.78 13.11
C GLU A 58 -9.30 25.02 14.31
N PHE A 59 -8.65 23.85 14.05
CA PHE A 59 -8.00 23.06 15.09
C PHE A 59 -6.89 23.83 15.79
N LEU A 60 -5.99 24.48 15.00
CA LEU A 60 -4.89 25.28 15.56
C LEU A 60 -5.40 26.44 16.41
N SER A 61 -6.46 27.14 15.99
CA SER A 61 -7.09 28.20 16.81
C SER A 61 -7.58 27.66 18.15
N LYS A 62 -8.24 26.49 18.18
CA LYS A 62 -8.64 25.84 19.44
C LYS A 62 -7.45 25.46 20.33
N ILE A 63 -6.34 25.03 19.76
CA ILE A 63 -5.10 24.77 20.51
C ILE A 63 -4.54 26.08 21.10
N GLU A 64 -4.56 27.17 20.35
CA GLU A 64 -4.11 28.49 20.83
C GLU A 64 -4.99 29.05 21.96
N GLU A 65 -6.30 28.90 21.89
CA GLU A 65 -7.27 29.31 22.93
C GLU A 65 -7.01 28.64 24.28
N LEU A 66 -6.39 27.43 24.30
CA LEU A 66 -6.01 26.74 25.53
C LEU A 66 -4.75 27.30 26.19
N GLY A 67 -4.09 28.32 25.61
CA GLY A 67 -2.90 28.98 26.18
C GLY A 67 -1.78 28.02 26.54
N ASP A 68 -1.31 28.06 27.80
CA ASP A 68 -0.19 27.22 28.27
C ASP A 68 -0.63 25.90 28.93
N ASP A 69 -1.93 25.58 28.95
CA ASP A 69 -2.44 24.32 29.51
C ASP A 69 -2.12 23.12 28.60
N SER A 70 -0.95 22.54 28.86
CA SER A 70 -0.45 21.40 28.08
C SER A 70 -1.33 20.14 28.22
N ASN A 71 -2.01 19.95 29.36
CA ASN A 71 -2.87 18.79 29.59
C ASN A 71 -4.17 18.91 28.80
N ALA A 72 -4.80 20.09 28.81
CA ALA A 72 -5.97 20.35 28.00
C ALA A 72 -5.65 20.22 26.48
N LYS A 73 -4.51 20.73 26.03
CA LYS A 73 -4.03 20.56 24.65
C LYS A 73 -3.83 19.09 24.30
N LEU A 74 -3.17 18.31 25.15
CA LEU A 74 -2.95 16.88 24.91
C LEU A 74 -4.28 16.13 24.82
N LYS A 75 -5.22 16.42 25.71
CA LYS A 75 -6.57 15.83 25.66
C LYS A 75 -7.29 16.18 24.37
N LEU A 76 -7.26 17.45 23.94
CA LEU A 76 -7.87 17.88 22.68
C LEU A 76 -7.25 17.15 21.48
N VAL A 77 -5.93 16.97 21.47
CA VAL A 77 -5.20 16.20 20.42
C VAL A 77 -5.68 14.74 20.41
N GLU A 78 -5.66 14.04 21.55
CA GLU A 78 -6.02 12.62 21.63
C GLU A 78 -7.48 12.35 21.29
N GLU A 79 -8.39 13.26 21.67
CA GLU A 79 -9.83 13.11 21.44
C GLU A 79 -10.27 13.55 20.04
N ASN A 80 -9.65 14.58 19.45
CA ASN A 80 -10.18 15.25 18.27
C ASN A 80 -9.26 15.25 17.04
N LEU A 81 -7.94 15.09 17.20
CA LEU A 81 -7.03 15.04 16.05
C LEU A 81 -6.86 13.60 15.56
N PHE A 82 -6.97 13.40 14.26
CA PHE A 82 -6.63 12.14 13.59
C PHE A 82 -5.39 12.37 12.73
N VAL A 83 -4.35 11.61 12.98
CA VAL A 83 -3.04 11.74 12.32
C VAL A 83 -2.75 10.51 11.47
N LEU A 84 -2.66 10.69 10.16
CA LEU A 84 -2.18 9.69 9.24
C LEU A 84 -0.78 10.10 8.75
N GLN A 85 0.24 9.31 9.09
CA GLN A 85 1.60 9.54 8.59
C GLN A 85 1.76 8.97 7.19
N ASP A 86 2.28 9.77 6.29
CA ASP A 86 2.59 9.33 4.94
C ASP A 86 3.91 8.57 4.90
N GLY A 87 3.90 7.35 4.34
CA GLY A 87 5.12 6.71 3.87
C GLY A 87 5.57 7.45 2.61
N PRO A 88 6.79 8.02 2.61
CA PRO A 88 7.19 8.91 1.53
C PRO A 88 7.42 8.14 0.23
N PRO A 89 6.72 8.44 -0.88
CA PRO A 89 7.05 7.89 -2.17
C PRO A 89 8.45 8.30 -2.59
N TYR A 90 9.12 7.42 -3.32
CA TYR A 90 10.47 7.65 -3.78
C TYR A 90 10.49 8.64 -4.95
N ALA A 91 11.32 9.70 -4.85
CA ALA A 91 11.40 10.79 -5.83
C ALA A 91 12.16 10.36 -7.11
N ASN A 92 11.63 9.36 -7.86
CA ASN A 92 12.37 8.70 -8.93
C ASN A 92 11.53 8.30 -10.15
N GLY A 93 10.81 9.25 -10.75
CA GLY A 93 10.06 9.09 -12.00
C GLY A 93 8.54 9.12 -11.84
N ASP A 94 7.85 8.68 -12.90
CA ASP A 94 6.40 8.76 -13.01
C ASP A 94 5.65 7.85 -12.04
N LEU A 95 4.44 8.29 -11.67
CA LEU A 95 3.51 7.50 -10.85
C LEU A 95 2.89 6.35 -11.67
N HIS A 96 2.57 5.28 -10.99
CA HIS A 96 1.79 4.15 -11.50
C HIS A 96 0.54 3.93 -10.64
N TYR A 97 -0.35 3.04 -11.08
CA TYR A 97 -1.62 2.77 -10.39
C TYR A 97 -1.45 2.42 -8.90
N GLY A 98 -0.37 1.73 -8.51
CA GLY A 98 -0.08 1.45 -7.10
C GLY A 98 0.08 2.70 -6.22
N HIS A 99 0.67 3.78 -6.75
CA HIS A 99 0.74 5.06 -6.02
C HIS A 99 -0.64 5.70 -5.86
N ALA A 100 -1.51 5.58 -6.88
CA ALA A 100 -2.88 6.07 -6.80
C ALA A 100 -3.69 5.26 -5.79
N LEU A 101 -3.58 3.91 -5.81
CA LEU A 101 -4.18 3.02 -4.83
C LEU A 101 -3.83 3.46 -3.40
N ASN A 102 -2.54 3.63 -3.12
CA ASN A 102 -2.02 4.01 -1.82
C ASN A 102 -2.57 5.36 -1.33
N LYS A 103 -2.40 6.43 -2.13
CA LYS A 103 -2.78 7.79 -1.74
C LYS A 103 -4.30 7.96 -1.61
N ILE A 104 -5.08 7.33 -2.49
CA ILE A 104 -6.54 7.42 -2.45
C ILE A 104 -7.10 6.68 -1.23
N LEU A 105 -6.57 5.50 -0.86
CA LEU A 105 -6.98 4.79 0.36
C LEU A 105 -6.75 5.65 1.62
N LYS A 106 -5.60 6.30 1.73
CA LYS A 106 -5.29 7.26 2.81
C LYS A 106 -6.31 8.39 2.88
N ASP A 107 -6.63 8.98 1.72
CA ASP A 107 -7.56 10.09 1.63
C ASP A 107 -8.99 9.67 1.99
N ILE A 108 -9.45 8.49 1.57
CA ILE A 108 -10.77 7.96 1.95
C ILE A 108 -10.87 7.83 3.48
N ILE A 109 -9.85 7.30 4.13
CA ILE A 109 -9.80 7.17 5.60
C ILE A 109 -9.84 8.56 6.25
N ASN A 110 -9.00 9.49 5.81
CA ASN A 110 -8.94 10.85 6.33
C ASN A 110 -10.30 11.56 6.20
N ARG A 111 -10.93 11.49 5.03
CA ARG A 111 -12.24 12.13 4.79
C ARG A 111 -13.35 11.49 5.60
N TYR A 112 -13.33 10.17 5.78
CA TYR A 112 -14.28 9.51 6.65
C TYR A 112 -14.10 9.98 8.09
N GLN A 113 -12.88 10.06 8.62
CA GLN A 113 -12.62 10.55 9.97
C GLN A 113 -13.04 12.03 10.13
N LEU A 114 -12.78 12.86 9.12
CA LEU A 114 -13.28 14.25 9.10
C LEU A 114 -14.80 14.28 9.20
N SER A 115 -15.51 13.42 8.47
CA SER A 115 -16.96 13.32 8.50
C SER A 115 -17.53 12.79 9.81
N GLN A 116 -16.71 12.21 10.67
CA GLN A 116 -17.04 11.81 12.04
C GLN A 116 -16.68 12.89 13.09
N GLY A 117 -16.30 14.09 12.67
CA GLY A 117 -16.00 15.23 13.53
C GLY A 117 -14.56 15.34 14.01
N LYS A 118 -13.63 14.50 13.48
CA LYS A 118 -12.21 14.65 13.76
C LYS A 118 -11.58 15.74 12.90
N TYR A 119 -10.51 16.37 13.40
CA TYR A 119 -9.59 17.16 12.61
C TYR A 119 -8.51 16.26 12.03
N ILE A 120 -8.05 16.56 10.82
CA ILE A 120 -7.10 15.72 10.08
C ILE A 120 -5.74 16.40 10.00
N PHE A 121 -4.70 15.67 10.40
CA PHE A 121 -3.34 16.05 10.09
C PHE A 121 -2.71 14.99 9.15
N TYR A 122 -2.41 15.42 7.93
CA TYR A 122 -1.80 14.60 6.89
C TYR A 122 -0.79 15.44 6.12
N LYS A 123 0.50 15.17 6.33
CA LYS A 123 1.60 15.85 5.65
C LYS A 123 2.19 14.92 4.59
N PRO A 124 2.08 15.22 3.28
CA PRO A 124 2.65 14.38 2.24
C PRO A 124 4.18 14.41 2.32
N GLY A 125 4.83 13.29 1.97
CA GLY A 125 6.28 13.18 2.04
C GLY A 125 6.91 12.76 0.72
N TRP A 126 8.25 12.94 0.60
CA TRP A 126 9.09 12.37 -0.45
C TRP A 126 10.40 11.86 0.09
N ASP A 127 10.76 10.62 -0.29
CA ASP A 127 12.07 10.03 -0.03
C ASP A 127 13.00 10.33 -1.22
N CYS A 128 14.16 10.95 -0.93
CA CYS A 128 14.96 11.64 -1.94
C CYS A 128 16.41 11.17 -2.05
N HIS A 129 16.88 10.29 -1.16
CA HIS A 129 18.25 9.82 -1.15
C HIS A 129 18.42 8.42 -1.76
N GLY A 130 19.65 7.95 -1.78
CA GLY A 130 20.00 6.58 -2.13
C GLY A 130 20.39 6.34 -3.58
N LEU A 131 20.83 5.11 -3.80
CA LEU A 131 21.44 4.62 -5.05
C LEU A 131 20.59 4.87 -6.32
N PRO A 132 19.25 4.63 -6.33
CA PRO A 132 18.49 4.75 -7.59
C PRO A 132 18.43 6.16 -8.15
N ILE A 133 18.43 7.17 -7.29
CA ILE A 133 18.46 8.59 -7.73
C ILE A 133 19.86 8.95 -8.20
N GLU A 134 20.90 8.55 -7.46
CA GLU A 134 22.30 8.76 -7.84
C GLU A 134 22.61 8.15 -9.21
N MET A 135 22.22 6.87 -9.43
CA MET A 135 22.43 6.18 -10.71
C MET A 135 21.73 6.88 -11.89
N LYS A 136 20.48 7.32 -11.70
CA LYS A 136 19.76 8.05 -12.76
C LYS A 136 20.37 9.40 -13.06
N ALA A 137 20.79 10.13 -12.04
CA ALA A 137 21.48 11.41 -12.21
C ALA A 137 22.80 11.26 -12.96
N LEU A 138 23.48 10.13 -12.78
CA LEU A 138 24.79 9.84 -13.37
C LEU A 138 24.72 9.06 -14.68
N LYS A 139 23.53 8.67 -15.18
CA LYS A 139 23.36 7.84 -16.39
C LYS A 139 24.04 8.41 -17.66
N GLN A 140 24.28 9.71 -17.70
CA GLN A 140 24.94 10.38 -18.82
C GLN A 140 26.48 10.18 -18.87
N PHE A 141 27.10 9.67 -17.80
CA PHE A 141 28.52 9.45 -17.71
C PHE A 141 28.88 8.01 -18.01
N ASN A 142 29.98 7.78 -18.72
CA ASN A 142 30.57 6.46 -18.84
C ASN A 142 31.40 6.11 -17.57
N PRO A 143 31.78 4.84 -17.35
CA PRO A 143 32.53 4.40 -16.17
C PRO A 143 33.85 5.17 -15.92
N ASP A 144 34.57 5.53 -16.97
CA ASP A 144 35.84 6.26 -16.85
C ASP A 144 35.67 7.71 -16.44
N GLN A 145 34.51 8.29 -16.76
CA GLN A 145 34.16 9.65 -16.37
C GLN A 145 33.62 9.70 -14.93
N LEU A 146 32.91 8.65 -14.49
CA LEU A 146 32.33 8.58 -13.13
C LEU A 146 33.39 8.73 -12.04
N GLY A 147 34.55 8.09 -12.20
CA GLY A 147 35.65 8.17 -11.23
C GLY A 147 36.26 9.58 -11.08
N LYS A 148 35.99 10.50 -12.01
CA LYS A 148 36.49 11.89 -12.00
C LYS A 148 35.48 12.93 -11.51
N VAL A 149 34.24 12.54 -11.24
CA VAL A 149 33.18 13.45 -10.78
C VAL A 149 33.31 13.63 -9.26
N SER A 150 33.43 14.88 -8.80
CA SER A 150 33.52 15.16 -7.37
C SER A 150 32.20 14.81 -6.64
N PRO A 151 32.26 14.34 -5.36
CA PRO A 151 31.07 14.05 -4.57
C PRO A 151 30.06 15.20 -4.51
N VAL A 152 30.51 16.41 -4.36
CA VAL A 152 29.62 17.61 -4.34
C VAL A 152 28.87 17.78 -5.66
N LYS A 153 29.51 17.50 -6.80
CA LYS A 153 28.86 17.54 -8.12
C LYS A 153 27.83 16.43 -8.27
N ILE A 154 28.13 15.21 -7.79
CA ILE A 154 27.20 14.09 -7.76
C ILE A 154 25.95 14.47 -6.95
N ARG A 155 26.12 15.04 -5.74
CA ARG A 155 25.05 15.47 -4.86
C ARG A 155 24.17 16.54 -5.52
N ALA A 156 24.76 17.56 -6.14
CA ALA A 156 24.02 18.60 -6.84
C ALA A 156 23.17 18.02 -8.00
N MET A 157 23.70 17.07 -8.75
CA MET A 157 22.98 16.42 -9.85
C MET A 157 21.84 15.52 -9.33
N ALA A 158 22.07 14.76 -8.28
CA ALA A 158 21.07 13.91 -7.66
C ALA A 158 19.92 14.73 -7.03
N SER A 159 20.24 15.80 -6.30
CA SER A 159 19.26 16.75 -5.76
C SER A 159 18.38 17.35 -6.87
N ASN A 160 19.00 17.81 -7.97
CA ASN A 160 18.25 18.35 -9.11
C ASN A 160 17.33 17.30 -9.76
N HIS A 161 17.78 16.03 -9.85
CA HIS A 161 16.96 14.95 -10.36
C HIS A 161 15.75 14.68 -9.44
N ALA A 162 15.97 14.61 -8.13
CA ALA A 162 14.92 14.41 -7.14
C ALA A 162 13.90 15.56 -7.17
N ARG A 163 14.34 16.82 -7.21
CA ARG A 163 13.45 18.01 -7.31
C ARG A 163 12.57 17.98 -8.58
N LYS A 164 13.12 17.55 -9.71
CA LYS A 164 12.33 17.37 -10.95
C LYS A 164 11.29 16.28 -10.79
N ALA A 165 11.65 15.16 -10.18
CA ALA A 165 10.74 14.04 -9.94
C ALA A 165 9.62 14.45 -8.95
N ILE A 166 9.94 15.16 -7.86
CA ILE A 166 8.95 15.68 -6.91
C ILE A 166 7.95 16.59 -7.63
N LYS A 167 8.43 17.53 -8.45
CA LYS A 167 7.55 18.44 -9.21
C LYS A 167 6.57 17.67 -10.09
N LEU A 168 7.07 16.70 -10.86
CA LEU A 168 6.26 15.86 -11.72
C LEU A 168 5.22 15.03 -10.93
N GLN A 169 5.66 14.36 -9.86
CA GLN A 169 4.78 13.56 -9.01
C GLN A 169 3.73 14.41 -8.28
N LYS A 170 4.10 15.61 -7.81
CA LYS A 170 3.16 16.57 -7.20
C LYS A 170 2.06 17.00 -8.18
N GLU A 171 2.40 17.27 -9.44
CA GLU A 171 1.45 17.59 -10.50
C GLU A 171 0.50 16.40 -10.79
N GLN A 172 1.02 15.17 -10.76
CA GLN A 172 0.22 13.96 -10.95
C GLN A 172 -0.68 13.67 -9.74
N PHE A 173 -0.15 13.72 -8.51
CA PHE A 173 -0.92 13.54 -7.27
C PHE A 173 -2.02 14.59 -7.10
N GLY A 174 -1.78 15.83 -7.52
CA GLY A 174 -2.76 16.90 -7.50
C GLY A 174 -4.05 16.58 -8.26
N LYS A 175 -4.00 15.63 -9.22
CA LYS A 175 -5.17 15.17 -9.96
C LYS A 175 -5.97 14.07 -9.26
N PHE A 176 -5.52 13.52 -8.12
CA PHE A 176 -6.20 12.41 -7.43
C PHE A 176 -7.25 12.87 -6.42
N ALA A 177 -7.45 14.17 -6.27
CA ALA A 177 -8.33 14.79 -5.29
C ALA A 177 -8.01 14.37 -3.84
N ILE A 178 -6.74 14.44 -3.47
CA ILE A 178 -6.25 14.16 -2.12
C ILE A 178 -6.38 15.41 -1.25
N MET A 179 -6.95 15.28 -0.08
CA MET A 179 -7.15 16.35 0.91
C MET A 179 -5.88 16.56 1.73
N THR A 180 -5.03 17.49 1.30
CA THR A 180 -3.75 17.83 1.96
C THR A 180 -3.26 19.21 1.54
N ASP A 181 -2.17 19.70 2.15
CA ASP A 181 -1.42 20.87 1.69
C ASP A 181 -0.17 20.43 0.92
N TRP A 182 -0.26 20.38 -0.42
CA TRP A 182 0.85 19.99 -1.29
C TRP A 182 2.03 20.99 -1.26
N ASP A 183 1.85 22.18 -0.71
CA ASP A 183 2.90 23.22 -0.64
C ASP A 183 3.78 23.09 0.60
N LYS A 184 3.35 22.27 1.58
CA LYS A 184 4.08 22.01 2.83
C LYS A 184 4.39 20.53 3.05
N PRO A 185 5.03 19.84 2.09
CA PRO A 185 5.43 18.46 2.28
C PRO A 185 6.60 18.34 3.27
N TYR A 186 6.90 17.13 3.71
CA TYR A 186 8.24 16.83 4.20
C TYR A 186 9.07 16.17 3.09
N VAL A 187 10.35 16.51 3.02
CA VAL A 187 11.25 16.03 1.98
C VAL A 187 12.56 15.61 2.63
N THR A 188 12.95 14.36 2.48
CA THR A 188 14.09 13.82 3.25
C THR A 188 15.43 14.48 2.95
N MET A 189 15.57 15.19 1.82
CA MET A 189 16.77 15.96 1.44
C MET A 189 16.71 17.44 1.85
N GLU A 190 15.70 17.89 2.59
CA GLU A 190 15.67 19.26 3.12
C GLU A 190 16.47 19.34 4.42
N SER A 191 17.18 20.45 4.61
CA SER A 191 18.18 20.61 5.68
C SER A 191 17.65 20.32 7.07
N GLU A 192 16.45 20.79 7.42
CA GLU A 192 15.87 20.51 8.74
C GLU A 192 15.54 19.03 8.93
N TYR A 193 15.11 18.32 7.87
CA TYR A 193 14.88 16.88 7.93
C TYR A 193 16.18 16.11 8.16
N GLU A 194 17.24 16.43 7.39
CA GLU A 194 18.56 15.82 7.51
C GLU A 194 19.15 16.04 8.93
N ILE A 195 19.01 17.26 9.47
CA ILE A 195 19.43 17.59 10.85
C ILE A 195 18.62 16.78 11.88
N ASN A 196 17.31 16.66 11.68
CA ASN A 196 16.45 15.89 12.58
C ASN A 196 16.80 14.39 12.54
N GLN A 197 17.13 13.86 11.37
CA GLN A 197 17.64 12.49 11.21
C GLN A 197 18.97 12.30 11.95
N LEU A 198 19.91 13.22 11.80
CA LEU A 198 21.18 13.20 12.52
C LEU A 198 21.00 13.29 14.05
N ARG A 199 19.98 13.98 14.55
CA ARG A 199 19.64 13.99 15.98
C ARG A 199 19.09 12.65 16.47
N VAL A 200 18.31 11.95 15.63
CA VAL A 200 17.91 10.57 15.94
C VAL A 200 19.15 9.67 15.99
N PHE A 201 20.03 9.79 15.00
CA PHE A 201 21.28 9.06 14.95
C PHE A 201 22.17 9.33 16.18
N LEU A 202 22.33 10.60 16.59
CA LEU A 202 23.03 11.01 17.80
C LEU A 202 22.49 10.28 19.04
N LYS A 203 21.16 10.17 19.16
CA LYS A 203 20.53 9.46 20.28
C LYS A 203 20.88 7.96 20.28
N LEU A 204 20.97 7.33 19.11
CA LEU A 204 21.39 5.94 19.00
C LEU A 204 22.89 5.78 19.36
N VAL A 205 23.73 6.73 18.96
CA VAL A 205 25.15 6.77 19.36
C VAL A 205 25.29 6.90 20.88
N SER A 206 24.55 7.83 21.51
CA SER A 206 24.59 8.03 22.97
C SER A 206 24.11 6.79 23.75
N ARG A 207 23.31 5.91 23.13
CA ARG A 207 22.87 4.64 23.70
C ARG A 207 23.83 3.47 23.41
N GLY A 208 24.94 3.72 22.69
CA GLY A 208 25.92 2.69 22.34
C GLY A 208 25.40 1.67 21.30
N LEU A 209 24.33 2.01 20.58
CA LEU A 209 23.72 1.11 19.60
C LEU A 209 24.44 1.08 18.24
N ILE A 210 25.28 2.11 17.97
CA ILE A 210 25.98 2.21 16.68
C ILE A 210 27.40 1.70 16.86
N LYS A 211 27.78 0.65 16.11
CA LYS A 211 29.07 -0.03 16.20
C LYS A 211 29.70 -0.20 14.83
N ARG A 212 31.02 -0.03 14.72
CA ARG A 212 31.77 -0.39 13.52
C ARG A 212 32.33 -1.79 13.65
N GLN A 213 32.09 -2.64 12.65
CA GLN A 213 32.54 -4.05 12.70
C GLN A 213 32.96 -4.51 11.30
N ASN A 214 33.98 -5.35 11.25
CA ASN A 214 34.40 -6.04 10.02
C ASN A 214 33.63 -7.35 9.92
N LYS A 215 32.52 -7.34 9.15
CA LYS A 215 31.61 -8.50 9.00
C LYS A 215 31.20 -8.71 7.56
N PRO A 216 30.81 -9.94 7.19
CA PRO A 216 30.18 -10.21 5.89
C PRO A 216 28.92 -9.38 5.71
N VAL A 217 28.77 -8.79 4.54
CA VAL A 217 27.56 -8.12 4.07
C VAL A 217 27.27 -8.54 2.63
N TYR A 218 26.03 -8.45 2.20
CA TYR A 218 25.72 -8.52 0.77
C TYR A 218 26.33 -7.31 0.07
N TRP A 219 27.03 -7.55 -1.03
CA TRP A 219 27.81 -6.55 -1.74
C TRP A 219 27.50 -6.57 -3.24
N GLY A 220 27.02 -5.46 -3.76
CA GLY A 220 26.84 -5.27 -5.20
C GLY A 220 28.18 -4.91 -5.86
N THR A 221 28.72 -5.77 -6.71
CA THR A 221 30.02 -5.53 -7.37
C THR A 221 29.95 -4.43 -8.42
N GLU A 222 28.83 -4.32 -9.15
CA GLU A 222 28.56 -3.25 -10.11
C GLU A 222 28.29 -1.92 -9.40
N THR A 223 27.53 -1.97 -8.33
CA THR A 223 27.13 -0.80 -7.54
C THR A 223 28.19 -0.40 -6.49
N ARG A 224 29.13 -1.28 -6.17
CA ARG A 224 30.25 -1.10 -5.24
C ARG A 224 29.81 -0.59 -3.87
N THR A 225 28.77 -1.22 -3.31
CA THR A 225 28.21 -0.83 -2.01
C THR A 225 27.59 -2.03 -1.29
N ALA A 226 27.53 -1.93 0.04
CA ALA A 226 26.74 -2.83 0.86
C ALA A 226 25.25 -2.71 0.52
N LEU A 227 24.54 -3.85 0.55
CA LEU A 227 23.12 -3.95 0.28
C LEU A 227 22.38 -4.50 1.52
N ALA A 228 21.21 -3.96 1.80
CA ALA A 228 20.30 -4.53 2.79
C ALA A 228 19.54 -5.72 2.18
N GLU A 229 19.00 -6.61 3.01
CA GLU A 229 18.21 -7.76 2.55
C GLU A 229 16.99 -7.34 1.70
N GLY A 230 16.36 -6.20 2.03
CA GLY A 230 15.26 -5.62 1.24
C GLY A 230 15.65 -5.10 -0.14
N GLU A 231 16.94 -5.03 -0.43
CA GLU A 231 17.51 -4.59 -1.72
C GLU A 231 17.94 -5.78 -2.60
N LEU A 232 17.61 -7.01 -2.21
CA LEU A 232 17.91 -8.23 -2.92
C LEU A 232 16.67 -8.76 -3.65
N GLU A 233 16.91 -9.32 -4.85
CA GLU A 233 15.97 -10.17 -5.58
C GLU A 233 16.59 -11.55 -5.75
N TYR A 234 15.79 -12.60 -5.63
CA TYR A 234 16.30 -13.96 -5.81
C TYR A 234 15.99 -14.44 -7.22
N ASN A 235 17.03 -14.94 -7.91
CA ASN A 235 16.91 -15.60 -9.20
C ASN A 235 16.97 -17.11 -8.99
N GLU A 236 15.85 -17.79 -9.16
CA GLU A 236 15.72 -19.24 -8.98
C GLU A 236 16.47 -20.06 -10.04
N ASN A 237 16.87 -19.43 -11.14
CA ASN A 237 17.54 -20.08 -12.27
C ASN A 237 19.03 -19.66 -12.39
N HIS A 238 19.67 -19.24 -11.30
CA HIS A 238 21.08 -18.92 -11.33
C HIS A 238 21.92 -20.17 -11.54
N LYS A 239 22.88 -20.08 -12.48
CA LYS A 239 23.79 -21.20 -12.81
C LYS A 239 25.16 -20.92 -12.25
N SER A 240 25.66 -21.83 -11.41
CA SER A 240 27.02 -21.85 -10.86
C SER A 240 27.74 -23.10 -11.28
N LYS A 241 29.05 -23.09 -11.14
CA LYS A 241 29.88 -24.31 -11.21
C LYS A 241 30.04 -24.87 -9.81
N ALA A 242 29.40 -26.01 -9.57
CA ALA A 242 29.61 -26.76 -8.33
C ALA A 242 30.89 -27.59 -8.46
N ALA A 243 31.64 -27.66 -7.37
CA ALA A 243 32.91 -28.41 -7.30
C ALA A 243 32.98 -29.24 -6.03
N TYR A 244 33.42 -30.47 -6.16
CA TYR A 244 33.80 -31.35 -5.06
C TYR A 244 35.31 -31.37 -4.98
N VAL A 245 35.87 -30.92 -3.83
CA VAL A 245 37.30 -30.64 -3.70
C VAL A 245 37.84 -31.33 -2.48
N GLU A 246 38.99 -31.99 -2.62
CA GLU A 246 39.72 -32.71 -1.58
C GLU A 246 40.71 -31.80 -0.84
N PHE A 247 40.64 -31.81 0.48
CA PHE A 247 41.60 -31.15 1.37
C PHE A 247 42.33 -32.18 2.22
N PRO A 248 43.67 -32.30 2.13
CA PRO A 248 44.40 -33.32 2.85
C PRO A 248 44.45 -33.04 4.35
N LEU A 249 44.17 -34.05 5.16
CA LEU A 249 44.41 -34.03 6.60
C LEU A 249 45.91 -33.96 6.90
N THR A 250 46.27 -33.41 8.05
CA THR A 250 47.65 -33.50 8.55
C THR A 250 47.98 -34.96 8.94
N LYS A 251 49.28 -35.35 8.90
CA LYS A 251 49.69 -36.73 9.24
C LYS A 251 49.23 -37.15 10.63
N ASP A 252 49.31 -36.25 11.59
CA ASP A 252 48.80 -36.50 12.96
C ASP A 252 47.31 -36.74 12.98
N SER A 253 46.52 -35.92 12.20
CA SER A 253 45.08 -36.08 12.09
C SER A 253 44.67 -37.36 11.35
N CYS A 254 45.42 -37.79 10.35
CA CYS A 254 45.25 -39.09 9.71
C CYS A 254 45.40 -40.24 10.72
N SER A 255 46.42 -40.18 11.54
CA SER A 255 46.65 -41.22 12.60
C SER A 255 45.49 -41.27 13.62
N LYS A 256 45.03 -40.11 14.10
CA LYS A 256 43.93 -39.97 15.02
C LYS A 256 42.61 -40.48 14.44
N LEU A 257 42.37 -40.23 13.17
CA LEU A 257 41.17 -40.67 12.45
C LEU A 257 41.16 -42.17 12.29
N PHE A 258 42.28 -42.77 11.87
CA PHE A 258 42.44 -44.23 11.77
C PHE A 258 42.30 -44.94 13.13
N GLU A 259 42.86 -44.35 14.19
CA GLU A 259 42.67 -44.82 15.57
C GLU A 259 41.16 -44.85 15.94
N SER A 260 40.46 -43.71 15.69
CA SER A 260 39.01 -43.63 15.93
C SER A 260 38.18 -44.64 15.14
N ALA A 261 38.67 -45.01 13.97
CA ALA A 261 38.07 -46.02 13.10
C ALA A 261 38.48 -47.45 13.41
N ASN A 262 39.37 -47.70 14.40
CA ASN A 262 39.98 -48.99 14.74
C ASN A 262 40.70 -49.65 13.54
N ILE A 263 41.41 -48.85 12.71
CA ILE A 263 42.13 -49.34 11.54
C ILE A 263 43.59 -48.92 11.64
N THR A 264 44.49 -49.79 11.14
CA THR A 264 45.92 -49.46 11.07
C THR A 264 46.16 -48.34 10.04
N PRO A 265 46.89 -47.25 10.33
CA PRO A 265 47.21 -46.20 9.39
C PRO A 265 47.93 -46.70 8.18
N VAL A 266 47.40 -46.47 6.96
CA VAL A 266 47.95 -47.07 5.72
C VAL A 266 48.16 -46.08 4.56
N ALA A 267 47.54 -44.90 4.61
CA ALA A 267 47.61 -43.93 3.55
C ALA A 267 47.18 -42.50 3.98
N ASP A 268 47.29 -41.54 3.09
CA ASP A 268 46.81 -40.18 3.30
C ASP A 268 45.25 -40.12 3.20
N VAL A 269 44.65 -39.23 3.98
CA VAL A 269 43.21 -39.03 4.03
C VAL A 269 42.91 -37.58 3.64
N SER A 270 41.88 -37.39 2.79
CA SER A 270 41.36 -36.06 2.38
C SER A 270 39.93 -35.87 2.91
N LEU A 271 39.59 -34.66 3.19
CA LEU A 271 38.22 -34.20 3.46
C LEU A 271 37.59 -33.79 2.13
N LEU A 272 36.47 -34.39 1.76
CA LEU A 272 35.73 -34.00 0.56
C LEU A 272 34.72 -32.91 0.87
N ILE A 273 34.97 -31.69 0.38
CA ILE A 273 34.03 -30.55 0.52
C ILE A 273 33.28 -30.32 -0.80
N TRP A 274 32.15 -29.59 -0.69
CA TRP A 274 31.38 -29.12 -1.81
C TRP A 274 31.23 -27.62 -1.77
N THR A 275 31.37 -26.96 -2.94
CA THR A 275 31.15 -25.53 -3.06
C THR A 275 30.53 -25.16 -4.42
N THR A 276 29.65 -24.15 -4.46
CA THR A 276 29.12 -23.51 -5.67
C THR A 276 29.90 -22.23 -6.04
N THR A 277 30.82 -21.82 -5.17
CA THR A 277 31.64 -20.61 -5.32
C THR A 277 33.12 -20.93 -5.22
N PRO A 278 33.74 -21.58 -6.21
CA PRO A 278 35.13 -22.02 -6.16
C PRO A 278 36.16 -20.93 -5.85
N TRP A 279 35.84 -19.69 -6.16
CA TRP A 279 36.68 -18.54 -5.87
C TRP A 279 36.88 -18.24 -4.36
N THR A 280 36.00 -18.76 -3.48
CA THR A 280 36.14 -18.60 -2.02
C THR A 280 37.15 -19.56 -1.40
N LEU A 281 37.60 -20.56 -2.15
CA LEU A 281 38.61 -21.55 -1.67
C LEU A 281 39.93 -20.91 -1.23
N PHE A 282 40.28 -19.74 -1.82
CA PHE A 282 41.43 -18.96 -1.40
C PHE A 282 41.25 -18.28 -0.01
N SER A 283 40.00 -18.15 0.41
CA SER A 283 39.63 -17.59 1.73
C SER A 283 39.31 -18.68 2.76
N ASN A 284 39.50 -19.95 2.42
CA ASN A 284 39.26 -21.06 3.33
C ASN A 284 40.11 -20.96 4.61
N ARG A 285 39.47 -21.07 5.79
CA ARG A 285 40.12 -21.01 7.11
C ARG A 285 39.72 -22.14 8.04
N ALA A 286 38.63 -22.86 7.73
CA ALA A 286 38.17 -24.02 8.47
C ALA A 286 37.35 -24.94 7.54
N ILE A 287 37.02 -26.13 8.01
CA ILE A 287 35.96 -26.97 7.45
C ILE A 287 34.99 -27.29 8.58
N CYS A 288 33.68 -26.98 8.37
CA CYS A 288 32.65 -27.28 9.33
C CYS A 288 32.06 -28.68 9.11
N PHE A 289 31.77 -29.36 10.26
CA PHE A 289 31.11 -30.64 10.31
C PHE A 289 30.00 -30.61 11.38
N ASN A 290 29.20 -31.68 11.46
CA ASN A 290 28.18 -31.79 12.51
C ASN A 290 28.48 -33.01 13.40
N GLU A 291 28.62 -32.76 14.71
CA GLU A 291 28.95 -33.82 15.69
C GLU A 291 27.88 -34.92 15.79
N LYS A 292 26.65 -34.63 15.42
CA LYS A 292 25.50 -35.54 15.48
C LYS A 292 25.44 -36.52 14.31
N TYR A 293 26.25 -36.33 13.29
CA TYR A 293 26.24 -37.13 12.08
C TYR A 293 27.34 -38.18 12.11
N GLU A 294 27.18 -39.22 11.29
CA GLU A 294 28.18 -40.26 11.04
C GLU A 294 28.89 -39.97 9.70
N TYR A 295 30.18 -40.15 9.69
CA TYR A 295 31.02 -39.93 8.54
C TYR A 295 31.70 -41.23 8.10
N GLN A 296 31.70 -41.48 6.77
CA GLN A 296 32.33 -42.67 6.21
C GLN A 296 33.75 -42.34 5.77
N LEU A 297 34.66 -43.26 6.00
CA LEU A 297 35.98 -43.29 5.41
C LEU A 297 35.90 -44.19 4.17
N LEU A 298 36.04 -43.59 2.99
CA LEU A 298 35.95 -44.23 1.70
C LEU A 298 37.36 -44.36 1.05
N ARG A 299 37.73 -45.52 0.51
CA ARG A 299 38.97 -45.76 -0.22
C ARG A 299 38.74 -45.61 -1.72
N ASP A 300 39.54 -44.78 -2.39
CA ASP A 300 39.53 -44.73 -3.84
C ASP A 300 40.30 -45.96 -4.42
N ASN A 301 39.56 -46.79 -5.15
CA ASN A 301 40.15 -47.97 -5.78
C ASN A 301 40.93 -47.68 -7.09
N ASN A 302 40.74 -46.48 -7.66
CA ASN A 302 41.34 -46.07 -8.95
C ASN A 302 42.61 -45.23 -8.79
N ASN A 303 42.82 -44.54 -7.65
CA ASN A 303 43.85 -43.51 -7.49
C ASN A 303 44.78 -43.82 -6.30
N GLY A 304 45.56 -44.92 -6.39
CA GLY A 304 46.61 -45.25 -5.43
C GLY A 304 46.15 -45.61 -4.02
N GLY A 305 44.85 -45.75 -3.74
CA GLY A 305 44.31 -46.16 -2.47
C GLY A 305 44.18 -45.07 -1.41
N ASN A 306 44.13 -43.80 -1.81
CA ASN A 306 43.87 -42.65 -0.96
C ASN A 306 42.44 -42.74 -0.37
N TYR A 307 42.24 -42.08 0.78
CA TYR A 307 40.97 -42.11 1.47
C TYR A 307 40.31 -40.76 1.48
N VAL A 308 38.96 -40.74 1.39
CA VAL A 308 38.16 -39.53 1.55
C VAL A 308 37.10 -39.69 2.66
N VAL A 309 36.83 -38.59 3.37
CA VAL A 309 35.82 -38.51 4.39
C VAL A 309 34.59 -37.79 3.84
N VAL A 310 33.40 -38.42 4.01
CA VAL A 310 32.09 -37.91 3.57
C VAL A 310 31.03 -38.32 4.59
N GLU A 311 29.97 -37.53 4.77
CA GLU A 311 28.84 -37.90 5.63
C GLU A 311 28.11 -39.17 5.06
N SER A 312 27.69 -40.05 5.97
CA SER A 312 27.21 -41.38 5.61
C SER A 312 26.03 -41.43 4.64
N ASN A 313 25.01 -40.62 4.86
CA ASN A 313 23.84 -40.58 3.99
C ASN A 313 24.11 -39.89 2.63
N LEU A 314 25.08 -38.99 2.58
CA LEU A 314 25.44 -38.27 1.36
C LEU A 314 26.40 -39.06 0.51
N ALA A 315 27.25 -39.90 1.13
CA ALA A 315 28.19 -40.78 0.40
C ALA A 315 27.45 -41.70 -0.60
N GLU A 316 26.27 -42.20 -0.23
CA GLU A 316 25.45 -43.06 -1.09
C GLU A 316 24.76 -42.33 -2.26
N LYS A 317 24.61 -41.00 -2.16
CA LYS A 317 23.95 -40.18 -3.18
C LYS A 317 24.93 -39.63 -4.22
N LEU A 318 26.22 -39.68 -3.97
CA LEU A 318 27.22 -39.08 -4.85
C LEU A 318 27.69 -40.13 -5.87
N GLU A 319 27.10 -40.14 -7.08
CA GLU A 319 27.32 -41.10 -8.15
C GLU A 319 28.81 -41.27 -8.51
N PHE A 320 29.61 -40.20 -8.45
CA PHE A 320 31.03 -40.26 -8.77
C PHE A 320 31.85 -41.02 -7.71
N LEU A 321 31.30 -41.31 -6.52
CA LEU A 321 31.92 -42.14 -5.50
C LEU A 321 31.62 -43.63 -5.66
N ILE A 322 30.95 -44.07 -6.72
CA ILE A 322 30.54 -45.47 -6.95
C ILE A 322 31.74 -46.46 -6.95
N ASN A 323 32.91 -46.01 -7.30
CA ASN A 323 34.15 -46.82 -7.34
C ASN A 323 34.93 -46.77 -6.01
N TYR A 324 34.39 -46.04 -5.01
CA TYR A 324 35.03 -45.98 -3.70
C TYR A 324 34.50 -47.09 -2.79
N GLN A 325 35.40 -47.66 -2.04
CA GLN A 325 35.08 -48.73 -1.09
C GLN A 325 34.91 -48.15 0.32
N LYS A 326 33.75 -48.36 0.95
CA LYS A 326 33.55 -48.07 2.37
C LYS A 326 34.45 -48.93 3.22
N VAL A 327 35.33 -48.29 4.00
CA VAL A 327 36.27 -49.00 4.88
C VAL A 327 35.83 -48.93 6.34
N ALA A 328 35.39 -47.77 6.80
CA ALA A 328 34.87 -47.61 8.16
C ALA A 328 33.86 -46.43 8.24
N ALA A 329 33.21 -46.30 9.37
CA ALA A 329 32.42 -45.19 9.78
C ALA A 329 32.89 -44.64 11.12
N VAL A 330 32.90 -43.31 11.25
CA VAL A 330 33.29 -42.62 12.48
C VAL A 330 32.20 -41.63 12.90
N SER A 331 32.06 -41.46 14.22
CA SER A 331 31.20 -40.43 14.75
C SER A 331 31.70 -39.01 14.37
N GLY A 332 30.79 -38.06 14.11
CA GLY A 332 31.17 -36.67 13.89
C GLY A 332 32.04 -36.09 15.00
N SER A 333 31.83 -36.52 16.26
CA SER A 333 32.65 -36.10 17.40
C SER A 333 34.15 -36.45 17.24
N ALA A 334 34.48 -37.49 16.48
CA ALA A 334 35.88 -37.87 16.21
C ALA A 334 36.60 -36.84 15.31
N LEU A 335 35.83 -36.03 14.55
CA LEU A 335 36.40 -34.99 13.68
C LEU A 335 36.81 -33.71 14.43
N SER A 336 36.34 -33.51 15.64
CA SER A 336 36.51 -32.26 16.40
C SER A 336 37.96 -31.88 16.73
N ARG A 337 38.88 -32.84 16.66
CA ARG A 337 40.32 -32.66 17.00
C ARG A 337 41.24 -32.77 15.79
N LEU A 338 40.65 -32.85 14.58
CA LEU A 338 41.43 -33.02 13.36
C LEU A 338 41.80 -31.65 12.79
N GLN A 339 42.93 -31.67 12.05
CA GLN A 339 43.40 -30.51 11.29
C GLN A 339 43.73 -30.93 9.86
N TYR A 340 43.62 -29.99 8.95
CA TYR A 340 43.91 -30.17 7.52
C TYR A 340 44.79 -29.03 6.99
N THR A 341 45.33 -29.18 5.82
CA THR A 341 46.07 -28.14 5.11
C THR A 341 45.32 -27.69 3.87
N ASN A 342 45.55 -26.43 3.44
CA ASN A 342 45.01 -25.92 2.18
C ASN A 342 46.18 -25.77 1.17
N PRO A 343 46.39 -26.74 0.26
CA PRO A 343 47.47 -26.68 -0.69
C PRO A 343 47.43 -25.48 -1.66
N LEU A 344 46.23 -24.93 -1.91
CA LEU A 344 46.03 -23.78 -2.77
C LEU A 344 46.81 -22.53 -2.28
N LEU A 345 46.95 -22.39 -0.98
CA LEU A 345 47.65 -21.25 -0.38
C LEU A 345 49.16 -21.46 -0.25
N GLY A 346 49.63 -22.71 -0.29
CA GLY A 346 51.04 -23.06 -0.18
C GLY A 346 51.73 -22.68 1.15
N ASP A 347 50.93 -22.34 2.16
CA ASP A 347 51.41 -21.79 3.46
C ASP A 347 51.70 -22.85 4.50
N ARG A 348 51.41 -24.12 4.29
CA ARG A 348 51.54 -25.27 5.22
C ARG A 348 50.87 -25.02 6.59
N VAL A 349 49.93 -24.05 6.67
CA VAL A 349 49.19 -23.73 7.92
C VAL A 349 48.17 -24.84 8.18
N GLU A 350 48.19 -25.39 9.40
CA GLU A 350 47.21 -26.37 9.86
C GLU A 350 45.91 -25.66 10.26
N ARG A 351 44.80 -26.03 9.67
CA ARG A 351 43.47 -25.44 9.83
C ARG A 351 42.53 -26.38 10.61
N PRO A 352 41.68 -25.87 11.48
CA PRO A 352 40.81 -26.69 12.28
C PRO A 352 39.57 -27.20 11.54
N LEU A 353 39.03 -28.33 12.00
CA LEU A 353 37.66 -28.71 11.78
C LEU A 353 36.79 -28.16 12.94
N LEU A 354 35.66 -27.56 12.62
CA LEU A 354 34.79 -26.88 13.58
C LEU A 354 33.37 -27.45 13.54
N HIS A 355 32.74 -27.60 14.71
CA HIS A 355 31.33 -27.95 14.75
C HIS A 355 30.48 -26.78 14.28
N GLY A 356 29.49 -27.07 13.40
CA GLY A 356 28.51 -26.08 12.90
C GLY A 356 27.11 -26.69 12.77
N ASP A 357 26.15 -26.14 13.48
CA ASP A 357 24.73 -26.59 13.40
C ASP A 357 24.10 -26.37 12.01
N HIS A 358 24.67 -25.48 11.19
CA HIS A 358 24.24 -25.22 9.80
C HIS A 358 24.62 -26.34 8.82
N VAL A 359 25.52 -27.26 9.22
CA VAL A 359 25.91 -28.42 8.39
C VAL A 359 24.77 -29.42 8.36
N THR A 360 24.28 -29.72 7.16
CA THR A 360 23.16 -30.64 6.91
C THR A 360 23.61 -31.91 6.21
N ASN A 361 22.81 -32.98 6.30
CA ASN A 361 22.98 -34.23 5.58
C ASN A 361 22.05 -34.37 4.36
N SER A 362 21.54 -33.22 3.86
CA SER A 362 20.60 -33.19 2.73
C SER A 362 21.27 -32.84 1.39
N ALA A 363 22.38 -32.10 1.42
CA ALA A 363 23.08 -31.65 0.22
C ALA A 363 24.61 -31.56 0.46
N GLY A 364 25.40 -31.64 -0.61
CA GLY A 364 26.86 -31.56 -0.56
C GLY A 364 27.51 -32.85 -0.06
N THR A 365 28.46 -32.74 0.85
CA THR A 365 29.26 -33.86 1.37
C THR A 365 29.15 -34.02 2.91
N GLY A 366 28.39 -33.16 3.60
CA GLY A 366 28.34 -33.09 5.07
C GLY A 366 29.58 -32.47 5.70
N LEU A 367 30.52 -31.99 4.87
CA LEU A 367 31.69 -31.21 5.24
C LEU A 367 31.62 -29.88 4.51
N VAL A 368 31.50 -28.79 5.23
CA VAL A 368 31.30 -27.45 4.64
C VAL A 368 32.59 -26.66 4.64
N HIS A 369 33.06 -26.31 3.45
CA HIS A 369 34.14 -25.34 3.28
C HIS A 369 33.76 -24.02 3.92
N THR A 370 34.59 -23.55 4.85
CA THR A 370 34.31 -22.37 5.66
C THR A 370 35.25 -21.21 5.28
N ALA A 371 34.65 -20.16 4.71
CA ALA A 371 35.34 -18.92 4.34
C ALA A 371 34.67 -17.75 5.10
N PRO A 372 35.15 -17.41 6.30
CA PRO A 372 34.49 -16.45 7.21
C PRO A 372 34.21 -15.07 6.62
N GLY A 373 34.99 -14.65 5.61
CA GLY A 373 34.77 -13.38 4.89
C GLY A 373 33.68 -13.43 3.82
N HIS A 374 33.13 -14.63 3.49
CA HIS A 374 32.22 -14.84 2.36
C HIS A 374 30.95 -15.63 2.69
N GLY A 375 30.68 -15.88 3.99
CA GLY A 375 29.49 -16.56 4.46
C GLY A 375 29.08 -16.06 5.84
N PHE A 376 27.77 -15.90 6.09
CA PHE A 376 27.29 -15.44 7.40
C PHE A 376 27.44 -16.54 8.47
N ASP A 377 27.08 -17.78 8.15
CA ASP A 377 27.23 -18.92 9.05
C ASP A 377 28.71 -19.23 9.29
N ASP A 378 29.53 -19.15 8.26
CA ASP A 378 30.97 -19.28 8.31
C ASP A 378 31.59 -18.26 9.26
N TYR A 379 31.16 -17.01 9.15
CA TYR A 379 31.60 -15.93 10.04
C TYR A 379 31.22 -16.20 11.51
N ASN A 380 29.96 -16.61 11.75
CA ASN A 380 29.48 -16.85 13.12
C ASN A 380 30.27 -17.97 13.81
N VAL A 381 30.50 -19.07 13.11
CA VAL A 381 31.33 -20.18 13.66
C VAL A 381 32.78 -19.72 13.86
N ALA A 382 33.36 -19.07 12.87
CA ALA A 382 34.75 -18.59 12.94
C ALA A 382 34.95 -17.57 14.08
N HIS A 383 34.01 -16.65 14.29
CA HIS A 383 34.05 -15.66 15.34
C HIS A 383 34.10 -16.30 16.75
N ASN A 384 33.25 -17.32 16.98
CA ASN A 384 33.19 -18.05 18.24
C ASN A 384 34.51 -18.79 18.54
N HIS A 385 35.22 -19.21 17.50
CA HIS A 385 36.50 -19.94 17.59
C HIS A 385 37.72 -19.04 17.35
N LYS A 386 37.56 -17.73 17.21
CA LYS A 386 38.62 -16.74 16.97
C LYS A 386 39.44 -17.04 15.70
N VAL A 387 38.82 -17.61 14.68
CA VAL A 387 39.40 -17.83 13.37
C VAL A 387 39.43 -16.53 12.59
N GLU A 388 40.51 -16.28 11.84
CA GLU A 388 40.72 -15.08 11.06
C GLU A 388 39.68 -14.90 9.96
N VAL A 389 39.22 -13.67 9.80
CA VAL A 389 38.25 -13.26 8.77
C VAL A 389 39.00 -12.59 7.63
N VAL A 390 39.11 -13.27 6.48
CA VAL A 390 39.84 -12.79 5.29
C VAL A 390 38.89 -12.68 4.09
N SER A 391 39.02 -11.60 3.34
CA SER A 391 38.23 -11.35 2.13
C SER A 391 39.09 -10.69 1.04
N PRO A 392 39.92 -11.49 0.28
CA PRO A 392 40.81 -10.98 -0.74
C PRO A 392 40.08 -10.59 -2.03
N VAL A 393 39.00 -9.82 -1.88
CA VAL A 393 38.18 -9.34 -3.00
C VAL A 393 37.90 -7.85 -2.80
N ASP A 394 38.12 -7.05 -3.84
CA ASP A 394 37.91 -5.60 -3.80
C ASP A 394 36.43 -5.21 -3.97
N ALA A 395 36.17 -3.89 -3.98
CA ALA A 395 34.82 -3.36 -4.11
C ALA A 395 34.17 -3.64 -5.49
N ALA A 396 34.96 -3.88 -6.53
CA ALA A 396 34.46 -4.22 -7.86
C ALA A 396 34.27 -5.73 -8.07
N GLY A 397 34.58 -6.55 -7.04
CA GLY A 397 34.53 -8.01 -7.15
C GLY A 397 35.76 -8.59 -7.82
N ARG A 398 36.91 -7.91 -7.83
CA ARG A 398 38.18 -8.42 -8.33
C ARG A 398 39.02 -8.97 -7.19
N PHE A 399 39.85 -9.97 -7.50
CA PHE A 399 40.83 -10.45 -6.52
C PHE A 399 41.81 -9.34 -6.14
N LYS A 400 42.17 -9.24 -4.86
CA LYS A 400 43.26 -8.43 -4.33
C LYS A 400 44.51 -9.31 -4.31
N LEU A 401 45.34 -9.16 -5.33
CA LEU A 401 46.51 -10.03 -5.48
C LEU A 401 47.50 -9.83 -4.34
N GLU A 402 47.60 -8.64 -3.78
CA GLU A 402 48.45 -8.33 -2.63
C GLU A 402 48.10 -9.10 -1.35
N GLU A 403 46.84 -9.56 -1.20
CA GLU A 403 46.38 -10.39 -0.08
C GLU A 403 46.48 -11.91 -0.39
N LEU A 404 46.99 -12.29 -1.58
CA LEU A 404 47.08 -13.68 -2.04
C LEU A 404 48.54 -14.10 -2.30
N PRO A 405 48.83 -15.39 -2.16
CA PRO A 405 50.18 -15.90 -2.43
C PRO A 405 50.65 -15.59 -3.86
N PRO A 406 51.96 -15.23 -4.02
CA PRO A 406 52.50 -14.83 -5.35
C PRO A 406 52.31 -15.83 -6.50
N HIS A 407 52.31 -17.12 -6.20
CA HIS A 407 52.12 -18.17 -7.22
C HIS A 407 50.73 -18.18 -7.85
N LEU A 408 49.75 -17.50 -7.23
CA LEU A 408 48.38 -17.34 -7.76
C LEU A 408 48.23 -16.09 -8.61
N HIS A 409 49.16 -15.14 -8.58
CA HIS A 409 49.01 -13.82 -9.21
C HIS A 409 48.82 -13.91 -10.72
N GLU A 410 49.65 -14.69 -11.42
CA GLU A 410 49.55 -14.89 -12.86
C GLU A 410 48.22 -15.55 -13.26
N LEU A 411 47.82 -16.60 -12.52
CA LEU A 411 46.56 -17.32 -12.74
C LEU A 411 45.35 -16.45 -12.59
N LEU A 412 45.34 -15.58 -11.56
CA LEU A 412 44.24 -14.71 -11.21
C LEU A 412 44.26 -13.35 -11.90
N THR A 413 45.19 -13.16 -12.86
CA THR A 413 45.24 -11.98 -13.74
C THR A 413 44.66 -12.31 -15.12
N GLU A 414 43.91 -11.41 -15.70
CA GLU A 414 43.41 -11.53 -17.07
C GLU A 414 44.50 -11.16 -18.07
N HIS A 415 44.91 -12.06 -18.92
CA HIS A 415 46.00 -11.83 -19.91
C HIS A 415 45.71 -10.66 -20.86
N GLN A 416 44.47 -10.42 -21.21
CA GLN A 416 44.10 -9.37 -22.19
C GLN A 416 44.12 -7.97 -21.59
N THR A 417 43.74 -7.81 -20.32
CA THR A 417 43.61 -6.51 -19.66
C THR A 417 44.73 -6.20 -18.66
N GLY A 418 45.44 -7.21 -18.21
CA GLY A 418 46.40 -7.11 -17.11
C GLY A 418 45.81 -6.85 -15.75
N LEU A 419 44.46 -6.90 -15.63
CA LEU A 419 43.74 -6.64 -14.37
C LEU A 419 43.45 -7.95 -13.62
N PRO A 420 43.33 -7.92 -12.28
CA PRO A 420 42.86 -9.07 -11.53
C PRO A 420 41.46 -9.51 -11.98
N ARG A 421 41.24 -10.84 -12.01
CA ARG A 421 39.97 -11.42 -12.47
C ARG A 421 38.80 -11.06 -11.60
N LEU A 422 37.61 -10.92 -12.20
CA LEU A 422 36.35 -10.78 -11.48
C LEU A 422 35.91 -12.15 -10.96
N VAL A 423 35.56 -12.24 -9.67
CA VAL A 423 35.22 -13.52 -9.00
C VAL A 423 33.97 -14.20 -9.56
N LEU A 424 32.99 -13.42 -10.04
CA LEU A 424 31.71 -13.90 -10.57
C LEU A 424 31.77 -14.27 -12.08
N GLU A 425 32.87 -14.01 -12.75
CA GLU A 425 33.02 -14.36 -14.17
C GLU A 425 33.11 -15.86 -14.38
N PRO A 426 32.37 -16.47 -15.34
CA PRO A 426 32.45 -17.91 -15.63
C PRO A 426 33.86 -18.37 -16.03
N SER A 427 34.62 -17.50 -16.70
CA SER A 427 36.00 -17.73 -17.06
C SER A 427 36.89 -17.93 -15.83
N THR A 428 36.66 -17.21 -14.76
CA THR A 428 37.37 -17.31 -13.47
C THR A 428 37.12 -18.66 -12.80
N ALA A 429 35.85 -19.08 -12.72
CA ALA A 429 35.50 -20.40 -12.20
C ALA A 429 36.23 -21.51 -12.98
N LYS A 430 36.24 -21.43 -14.31
CA LYS A 430 36.95 -22.41 -15.17
C LYS A 430 38.45 -22.47 -14.86
N VAL A 431 39.10 -21.32 -14.75
CA VAL A 431 40.56 -21.26 -14.46
C VAL A 431 40.86 -21.89 -13.09
N ILE A 432 40.02 -21.67 -12.09
CA ILE A 432 40.17 -22.26 -10.75
C ILE A 432 39.97 -23.78 -10.80
N LEU A 433 38.97 -24.27 -11.51
CA LEU A 433 38.69 -25.70 -11.67
C LEU A 433 39.86 -26.40 -12.41
N ASP A 434 40.39 -25.80 -13.47
CA ASP A 434 41.54 -26.33 -14.22
C ASP A 434 42.78 -26.40 -13.33
N MET A 435 42.97 -25.44 -12.41
CA MET A 435 44.04 -25.46 -11.43
C MET A 435 43.82 -26.61 -10.40
N LEU A 436 42.65 -26.76 -9.84
CA LEU A 436 42.31 -27.83 -8.91
C LEU A 436 42.50 -29.22 -9.52
N GLN A 437 42.15 -29.37 -10.82
CA GLN A 437 42.37 -30.59 -11.59
C GLN A 437 43.86 -30.90 -11.73
N LYS A 438 44.71 -29.91 -12.06
CA LYS A 438 46.17 -30.06 -12.18
C LYS A 438 46.81 -30.42 -10.85
N MET A 439 46.27 -29.92 -9.73
CA MET A 439 46.74 -30.23 -8.38
C MET A 439 46.20 -31.57 -7.83
N GLY A 440 45.32 -32.24 -8.57
CA GLY A 440 44.68 -33.49 -8.15
C GLY A 440 43.72 -33.34 -6.99
N MET A 441 43.21 -32.13 -6.76
CA MET A 441 42.29 -31.81 -5.70
C MET A 441 40.83 -31.87 -6.18
N LEU A 442 40.54 -31.78 -7.48
CA LEU A 442 39.18 -31.77 -8.02
C LEU A 442 38.69 -33.22 -8.22
N CYS A 443 37.70 -33.61 -7.43
CA CYS A 443 37.06 -34.91 -7.53
C CYS A 443 35.97 -34.94 -8.63
N SER A 444 35.08 -33.92 -8.63
CA SER A 444 34.05 -33.78 -9.64
C SER A 444 33.59 -32.32 -9.74
N SER A 445 33.07 -31.96 -10.91
CA SER A 445 32.41 -30.66 -11.11
C SER A 445 31.25 -30.74 -12.09
N HIS A 446 30.21 -29.96 -11.89
CA HIS A 446 29.03 -29.89 -12.76
C HIS A 446 28.34 -28.52 -12.71
N ASP A 447 27.46 -28.27 -13.68
CA ASP A 447 26.60 -27.09 -13.64
C ASP A 447 25.49 -27.28 -12.58
N TYR A 448 25.32 -26.30 -11.71
CA TYR A 448 24.34 -26.35 -10.63
C TYR A 448 23.42 -25.15 -10.72
N THR A 449 22.10 -25.42 -10.80
CA THR A 449 21.06 -24.37 -10.85
C THR A 449 20.42 -24.23 -9.48
N HIS A 450 20.42 -23.01 -8.95
CA HIS A 450 19.89 -22.74 -7.62
C HIS A 450 19.40 -21.30 -7.48
N SER A 451 18.66 -21.04 -6.40
CA SER A 451 18.28 -19.67 -6.01
C SER A 451 19.52 -18.89 -5.57
N TYR A 452 19.70 -17.68 -6.09
CA TYR A 452 20.85 -16.83 -5.78
C TYR A 452 20.46 -15.37 -5.66
N PRO A 453 20.99 -14.60 -4.67
CA PRO A 453 20.68 -13.20 -4.49
C PRO A 453 21.30 -12.31 -5.57
N TYR A 454 20.48 -11.41 -6.09
CA TYR A 454 20.82 -10.39 -7.07
C TYR A 454 20.54 -9.02 -6.50
N ASP A 455 21.35 -8.05 -6.85
CA ASP A 455 21.07 -6.64 -6.60
C ASP A 455 19.83 -6.23 -7.41
N TRP A 456 18.78 -5.79 -6.73
CA TRP A 456 17.50 -5.43 -7.33
C TRP A 456 17.58 -4.30 -8.36
N ARG A 457 18.65 -3.50 -8.35
CA ARG A 457 18.87 -2.36 -9.26
C ARG A 457 19.71 -2.70 -10.46
N SER A 458 20.89 -3.26 -10.24
CA SER A 458 21.77 -3.66 -11.33
C SER A 458 21.32 -4.94 -12.02
N LYS A 459 20.47 -5.75 -11.37
CA LYS A 459 20.04 -7.07 -11.84
C LYS A 459 21.23 -8.03 -12.05
N LYS A 460 22.29 -7.82 -11.29
CA LYS A 460 23.51 -8.64 -11.31
C LYS A 460 23.62 -9.42 -9.99
N PRO A 461 24.25 -10.61 -10.04
CA PRO A 461 24.49 -11.39 -8.83
C PRO A 461 25.37 -10.61 -7.84
N VAL A 462 25.10 -10.75 -6.55
CA VAL A 462 25.88 -10.14 -5.47
C VAL A 462 26.91 -11.11 -4.94
N ILE A 463 27.91 -10.60 -4.20
CA ILE A 463 28.80 -11.44 -3.38
C ILE A 463 28.52 -11.17 -1.90
N ILE A 464 28.91 -12.11 -1.05
CA ILE A 464 29.04 -11.87 0.39
C ILE A 464 30.49 -11.51 0.62
N ARG A 465 30.76 -10.38 1.31
CA ARG A 465 32.09 -9.84 1.50
C ARG A 465 32.26 -9.24 2.89
N ALA A 466 33.25 -9.69 3.67
CA ALA A 466 33.60 -9.00 4.89
C ALA A 466 34.29 -7.66 4.57
N THR A 467 33.78 -6.62 5.19
CA THR A 467 34.31 -5.27 5.08
C THR A 467 33.89 -4.45 6.29
N PRO A 468 34.72 -3.52 6.76
CA PRO A 468 34.35 -2.65 7.88
C PRO A 468 33.12 -1.82 7.53
N GLN A 469 32.03 -1.99 8.29
CA GLN A 469 30.76 -1.29 8.11
C GLN A 469 30.23 -0.79 9.44
N TRP A 470 29.31 0.19 9.39
CA TRP A 470 28.58 0.66 10.56
C TRP A 470 27.28 -0.10 10.69
N PHE A 471 27.03 -0.65 11.89
CA PHE A 471 25.84 -1.41 12.23
C PHE A 471 25.10 -0.75 13.38
N ALA A 472 23.77 -0.74 13.29
CA ALA A 472 22.91 -0.55 14.45
C ALA A 472 22.67 -1.92 15.09
N ASP A 473 23.09 -2.05 16.34
CA ASP A 473 22.85 -3.24 17.17
C ASP A 473 21.39 -3.24 17.64
N LEU A 474 20.64 -4.23 17.23
CA LEU A 474 19.21 -4.36 17.51
C LEU A 474 18.89 -5.46 18.52
N HIS A 475 19.92 -6.11 19.10
CA HIS A 475 19.73 -7.27 19.95
C HIS A 475 18.75 -6.98 21.10
N ASP A 476 18.95 -5.90 21.82
CA ASP A 476 18.09 -5.48 22.93
C ASP A 476 16.84 -4.72 22.46
N VAL A 477 16.91 -4.06 21.30
CA VAL A 477 15.81 -3.24 20.76
C VAL A 477 14.68 -4.10 20.19
N LYS A 478 14.98 -5.27 19.59
CA LYS A 478 13.98 -6.09 18.91
C LYS A 478 12.90 -6.67 19.85
N GLY A 479 13.26 -6.95 21.11
CA GLY A 479 12.31 -7.39 22.12
C GLY A 479 11.25 -6.35 22.39
N ASP A 480 11.68 -5.11 22.71
CA ASP A 480 10.80 -3.96 22.90
C ASP A 480 9.99 -3.63 21.65
N ALA A 481 10.59 -3.81 20.46
CA ALA A 481 9.90 -3.57 19.20
C ALA A 481 8.75 -4.58 18.96
N ILE A 482 8.95 -5.86 19.26
CA ILE A 482 7.91 -6.89 19.17
C ILE A 482 6.81 -6.61 20.20
N GLU A 483 7.16 -6.32 21.46
CA GLU A 483 6.17 -5.95 22.49
C GLU A 483 5.34 -4.74 22.08
N SER A 484 5.96 -3.74 21.43
CA SER A 484 5.23 -2.56 20.93
C SER A 484 4.15 -2.90 19.94
N LEU A 485 4.32 -3.97 19.13
CA LEU A 485 3.38 -4.40 18.11
C LEU A 485 2.17 -5.16 18.66
N GLU A 486 2.25 -5.71 19.87
CA GLU A 486 1.12 -6.41 20.51
C GLU A 486 -0.07 -5.48 20.77
N LYS A 487 0.18 -4.19 20.95
CA LYS A 487 -0.82 -3.15 21.19
C LYS A 487 -1.29 -2.44 19.92
N VAL A 488 -0.71 -2.78 18.76
CA VAL A 488 -1.04 -2.19 17.45
C VAL A 488 -2.14 -3.00 16.79
N LYS A 489 -3.15 -2.30 16.26
CA LYS A 489 -4.18 -2.92 15.42
C LYS A 489 -3.67 -3.10 13.99
N PHE A 490 -3.72 -4.32 13.49
CA PHE A 490 -3.34 -4.62 12.10
C PHE A 490 -4.55 -4.83 11.22
N TYR A 491 -4.46 -4.37 9.96
CA TYR A 491 -5.45 -4.64 8.94
C TYR A 491 -4.76 -4.95 7.60
N PRO A 492 -4.82 -6.21 7.11
CA PRO A 492 -5.38 -7.41 7.77
C PRO A 492 -4.52 -7.91 8.95
N ASP A 493 -5.13 -8.66 9.87
CA ASP A 493 -4.48 -9.15 11.11
C ASP A 493 -3.18 -9.93 10.87
N ARG A 494 -3.09 -10.67 9.75
CA ARG A 494 -1.87 -11.41 9.34
C ARG A 494 -0.62 -10.53 9.23
N GLY A 495 -0.78 -9.21 9.11
CA GLY A 495 0.30 -8.23 9.07
C GLY A 495 1.18 -8.25 10.31
N ASN A 496 0.60 -8.49 11.51
CA ASN A 496 1.34 -8.58 12.77
C ASN A 496 2.39 -9.70 12.73
N ALA A 497 1.96 -10.93 12.47
CA ALA A 497 2.86 -12.09 12.42
C ALA A 497 4.01 -11.87 11.41
N ARG A 498 3.69 -11.24 10.26
CA ARG A 498 4.69 -10.96 9.22
C ARG A 498 5.73 -9.94 9.68
N LEU A 499 5.30 -8.80 10.24
CA LEU A 499 6.22 -7.75 10.70
C LEU A 499 7.05 -8.24 11.89
N SER A 500 6.42 -8.91 12.86
CA SER A 500 7.10 -9.49 14.03
C SER A 500 8.16 -10.51 13.62
N SER A 501 7.89 -11.35 12.61
CA SER A 501 8.88 -12.31 12.09
C SER A 501 10.11 -11.60 11.51
N PHE A 502 9.92 -10.53 10.73
CA PHE A 502 11.05 -9.79 10.17
C PHE A 502 11.87 -9.08 11.25
N ILE A 503 11.24 -8.55 12.30
CA ILE A 503 11.96 -7.92 13.43
C ILE A 503 12.70 -8.97 14.25
N LYS A 504 12.07 -10.11 14.56
CA LYS A 504 12.65 -11.19 15.36
C LYS A 504 13.95 -11.72 14.75
N ASN A 505 13.99 -11.85 13.42
CA ASN A 505 15.14 -12.39 12.69
C ASN A 505 16.24 -11.36 12.44
N ARG A 506 16.05 -10.08 12.80
CA ARG A 506 17.01 -9.02 12.55
C ARG A 506 17.76 -8.63 13.81
N ASN A 507 18.97 -9.15 13.96
CA ASN A 507 19.81 -8.82 15.12
C ASN A 507 20.59 -7.51 14.93
N GLU A 508 20.89 -7.17 13.69
CA GLU A 508 21.69 -6.01 13.32
C GLU A 508 21.17 -5.37 12.02
N TRP A 509 21.49 -4.11 11.85
CA TRP A 509 21.20 -3.38 10.63
C TRP A 509 22.44 -2.69 10.12
N CYS A 510 23.02 -3.14 9.00
CA CYS A 510 24.08 -2.44 8.30
C CYS A 510 23.54 -1.13 7.74
N ILE A 511 23.95 -0.01 8.39
CA ILE A 511 23.45 1.34 8.05
C ILE A 511 24.36 2.12 7.11
N SER A 512 25.61 1.67 6.87
CA SER A 512 26.54 2.37 5.99
C SER A 512 26.37 1.99 4.53
N ARG A 513 26.47 2.99 3.66
CA ARG A 513 26.45 2.84 2.20
C ARG A 513 27.61 3.65 1.59
N GLN A 514 28.33 3.06 0.64
CA GLN A 514 29.45 3.69 -0.08
C GLN A 514 28.90 4.53 -1.22
N ARG A 515 28.28 5.66 -0.88
CA ARG A 515 27.61 6.59 -1.79
C ARG A 515 27.93 8.04 -1.47
N SER A 516 27.75 8.90 -2.48
CA SER A 516 27.86 10.35 -2.27
C SER A 516 26.50 11.00 -1.98
N TRP A 517 25.38 10.39 -2.41
CA TRP A 517 24.04 10.94 -2.27
C TRP A 517 23.29 10.28 -1.11
N GLY A 518 23.24 10.93 0.02
CA GLY A 518 22.60 10.54 1.27
C GLY A 518 23.07 11.39 2.43
N VAL A 519 22.54 11.13 3.63
CA VAL A 519 22.97 11.74 4.88
C VAL A 519 24.27 11.07 5.34
N PRO A 520 25.34 11.80 5.65
CA PRO A 520 26.61 11.19 6.02
C PRO A 520 26.55 10.52 7.39
N ILE A 521 27.37 9.47 7.58
CA ILE A 521 27.71 8.95 8.89
C ILE A 521 28.83 9.84 9.46
N PRO A 522 28.59 10.59 10.56
CA PRO A 522 29.50 11.61 11.05
C PRO A 522 30.66 11.01 11.86
N ALA A 523 31.48 10.16 11.23
CA ALA A 523 32.62 9.49 11.82
C ALA A 523 33.93 10.03 11.26
N PHE A 524 34.95 10.05 12.09
CA PHE A 524 36.31 10.40 11.72
C PHE A 524 37.20 9.18 11.87
N TYR A 525 38.20 9.07 10.99
CA TYR A 525 39.13 7.96 10.92
C TYR A 525 40.56 8.45 11.09
N LYS A 526 41.35 7.72 11.86
CA LYS A 526 42.77 8.04 12.05
C LYS A 526 43.53 7.74 10.74
N LYS A 527 44.44 8.66 10.35
CA LYS A 527 45.19 8.51 9.08
C LYS A 527 46.18 7.33 9.13
N ASP A 528 46.78 7.09 10.28
CA ASP A 528 47.79 6.06 10.51
C ASP A 528 47.18 4.66 10.68
N ASP A 529 45.89 4.61 11.16
CA ASP A 529 45.16 3.37 11.39
C ASP A 529 43.66 3.61 11.17
N PRO A 530 43.16 3.32 9.95
CA PRO A 530 41.74 3.50 9.62
C PRO A 530 40.75 2.66 10.41
N ASP A 531 41.22 1.69 11.18
CA ASP A 531 40.38 0.89 12.08
C ASP A 531 40.08 1.63 13.39
N VAL A 532 40.91 2.62 13.75
CA VAL A 532 40.66 3.52 14.86
C VAL A 532 39.75 4.64 14.43
N THR A 533 38.53 4.64 14.99
CA THR A 533 37.49 5.63 14.64
C THR A 533 37.16 6.53 15.82
N LEU A 534 36.86 7.80 15.52
CA LEU A 534 36.34 8.77 16.47
C LEU A 534 34.91 9.13 16.10
N MET A 535 33.94 8.64 16.86
CA MET A 535 32.51 8.95 16.76
C MET A 535 31.89 8.85 18.16
N THR A 536 31.78 10.02 18.81
CA THR A 536 31.24 10.16 20.16
C THR A 536 30.01 11.06 20.12
N GLU A 537 29.25 11.09 21.22
CA GLU A 537 28.11 12.02 21.34
C GLU A 537 28.56 13.49 21.10
N GLU A 538 29.69 13.88 21.64
CA GLU A 538 30.25 15.25 21.48
C GLU A 538 30.62 15.55 20.02
N THR A 539 31.29 14.63 19.34
CA THR A 539 31.69 14.83 17.94
C THR A 539 30.49 14.87 17.01
N VAL A 540 29.51 13.98 17.18
CA VAL A 540 28.28 13.98 16.35
C VAL A 540 27.47 15.24 16.59
N ALA A 541 27.31 15.68 17.85
CA ALA A 541 26.62 16.92 18.19
C ALA A 541 27.30 18.15 17.54
N HIS A 542 28.63 18.22 17.54
CA HIS A 542 29.37 19.26 16.90
C HIS A 542 29.19 19.25 15.36
N VAL A 543 29.27 18.09 14.74
CA VAL A 543 29.02 17.95 13.28
C VAL A 543 27.63 18.44 12.91
N ILE A 544 26.60 18.12 13.71
CA ILE A 544 25.24 18.60 13.49
C ILE A 544 25.18 20.14 13.48
N GLN A 545 25.92 20.79 14.39
CA GLN A 545 25.98 22.24 14.43
C GLN A 545 26.68 22.80 13.19
N VAL A 546 27.80 22.23 12.78
CA VAL A 546 28.54 22.67 11.57
C VAL A 546 27.69 22.47 10.31
N ILE A 547 26.96 21.35 10.20
CA ILE A 547 26.03 21.09 9.08
C ILE A 547 24.90 22.12 9.05
N ARG A 548 24.38 22.53 10.21
CA ARG A 548 23.36 23.58 10.30
C ARG A 548 23.86 24.91 9.75
N GLU A 549 25.14 25.26 9.98
CA GLU A 549 25.73 26.52 9.57
C GLU A 549 26.19 26.50 8.11
N LYS A 550 26.79 25.39 7.65
CA LYS A 550 27.47 25.29 6.34
C LYS A 550 26.70 24.47 5.31
N GLY A 551 25.60 23.80 5.71
CA GLY A 551 24.88 22.82 4.90
C GLY A 551 25.58 21.46 4.85
N ILE A 552 24.81 20.39 4.57
CA ILE A 552 25.30 19.00 4.59
C ILE A 552 26.32 18.72 3.47
N ASP A 553 26.22 19.41 2.32
CA ASP A 553 27.18 19.27 1.20
C ASP A 553 28.61 19.67 1.58
N ALA A 554 28.77 20.49 2.62
CA ALA A 554 30.08 20.86 3.14
C ALA A 554 30.86 19.67 3.71
N TRP A 555 30.16 18.64 4.24
CA TRP A 555 30.81 17.39 4.71
C TRP A 555 31.55 16.68 3.58
N PHE A 556 31.02 16.71 2.37
CA PHE A 556 31.55 16.01 1.20
C PHE A 556 32.60 16.82 0.40
N LYS A 557 32.94 18.02 0.86
CA LYS A 557 34.11 18.76 0.37
C LYS A 557 35.35 18.24 1.11
N PHE A 558 35.90 17.14 0.64
CA PHE A 558 37.05 16.49 1.28
C PHE A 558 38.34 17.34 1.08
N ASP A 559 38.39 18.44 1.78
CA ASP A 559 39.54 19.36 1.86
C ASP A 559 40.09 19.28 3.29
N ASP A 560 41.32 18.82 3.42
CA ASP A 560 41.98 18.67 4.71
C ASP A 560 42.26 20.00 5.41
N SER A 561 42.28 21.13 4.66
CA SER A 561 42.58 22.44 5.20
C SER A 561 41.57 22.94 6.24
N ASN A 562 40.34 22.37 6.25
CA ASN A 562 39.27 22.79 7.15
C ASN A 562 38.86 21.70 8.17
N MET A 563 39.69 20.68 8.37
CA MET A 563 39.37 19.54 9.25
C MET A 563 39.12 19.97 10.69
N ALA A 564 39.82 20.96 11.18
CA ALA A 564 39.66 21.51 12.54
C ALA A 564 38.26 22.11 12.80
N ASP A 565 37.54 22.54 11.77
CA ASP A 565 36.16 23.09 11.88
C ASP A 565 35.17 22.00 12.24
N TRP A 566 35.44 20.76 11.84
CA TRP A 566 34.54 19.61 12.01
C TRP A 566 34.73 18.90 13.35
N LEU A 567 35.80 19.24 14.10
CA LEU A 567 36.09 18.61 15.38
C LEU A 567 35.77 19.58 16.54
N PRO A 568 35.19 19.08 17.63
CA PRO A 568 34.96 19.88 18.81
C PRO A 568 36.29 20.35 19.43
N PRO A 569 36.30 21.40 20.27
CA PRO A 569 37.49 22.02 20.81
C PRO A 569 38.52 21.04 21.38
N ARG A 570 38.05 19.98 22.03
CA ARG A 570 38.89 18.93 22.64
C ARG A 570 39.82 18.23 21.65
N TYR A 571 39.41 18.06 20.38
CA TYR A 571 40.14 17.31 19.35
C TYR A 571 40.77 18.19 18.27
N LYS A 572 40.66 19.54 18.36
CA LYS A 572 41.16 20.45 17.34
C LYS A 572 42.67 20.35 17.10
N ASN A 573 43.42 20.13 18.17
CA ASN A 573 44.88 20.01 18.08
C ASN A 573 45.33 18.73 17.35
N GLU A 574 44.46 17.72 17.31
CA GLU A 574 44.71 16.43 16.64
C GLU A 574 44.06 16.37 15.24
N ALA A 575 43.50 17.48 14.72
CA ALA A 575 42.76 17.50 13.47
C ALA A 575 43.55 16.93 12.29
N ASN A 576 44.85 17.14 12.23
CA ASN A 576 45.70 16.61 11.14
C ASN A 576 45.84 15.08 11.16
N SER A 577 45.53 14.41 12.30
CA SER A 577 45.60 12.97 12.44
C SER A 577 44.34 12.24 11.96
N TYR A 578 43.28 12.98 11.66
CA TYR A 578 42.00 12.45 11.25
C TYR A 578 41.61 12.85 9.83
N TYR A 579 40.72 12.04 9.22
CA TYR A 579 39.97 12.39 8.02
C TYR A 579 38.46 12.04 8.21
N ARG A 580 37.59 12.73 7.44
CA ARG A 580 36.13 12.51 7.50
C ARG A 580 35.72 11.24 6.77
N GLY A 581 34.77 10.50 7.31
CA GLY A 581 34.13 9.36 6.66
C GLY A 581 33.41 9.73 5.37
N LYS A 582 33.42 8.80 4.42
CA LYS A 582 32.77 8.95 3.11
C LYS A 582 31.42 8.24 3.01
N ASP A 583 31.11 7.41 4.00
CA ASP A 583 29.88 6.62 3.99
C ASP A 583 28.66 7.47 4.27
N THR A 584 27.55 7.16 3.59
CA THR A 584 26.22 7.70 3.88
C THR A 584 25.37 6.67 4.62
N MET A 585 24.31 7.13 5.26
CA MET A 585 23.33 6.26 5.90
C MET A 585 22.46 5.55 4.83
N ASP A 586 21.95 4.39 5.19
CA ASP A 586 20.94 3.65 4.44
C ASP A 586 19.67 4.51 4.28
N VAL A 587 19.11 4.58 3.09
CA VAL A 587 17.89 5.35 2.79
C VAL A 587 16.68 4.90 3.64
N TRP A 588 16.66 3.64 4.09
CA TRP A 588 15.64 3.17 5.03
C TRP A 588 15.75 3.81 6.43
N PHE A 589 16.91 4.37 6.75
CA PHE A 589 17.06 5.18 7.97
C PHE A 589 16.42 6.57 7.76
N ASP A 590 16.50 7.14 6.57
CA ASP A 590 15.86 8.42 6.22
C ASP A 590 14.35 8.31 6.42
N SER A 591 13.67 7.47 5.64
CA SER A 591 12.23 7.27 5.77
C SER A 591 11.83 6.68 7.13
N GLY A 592 12.68 5.83 7.72
CA GLY A 592 12.48 5.25 9.04
C GLY A 592 12.40 6.26 10.18
N THR A 593 12.97 7.45 10.02
CA THR A 593 12.92 8.54 11.00
C THR A 593 11.78 9.55 10.75
N ALA A 594 10.90 9.31 9.75
CA ALA A 594 9.82 10.24 9.40
C ALA A 594 8.83 10.51 10.55
N TRP A 595 8.69 9.60 11.51
CA TRP A 595 7.89 9.82 12.72
C TRP A 595 8.38 11.05 13.54
N ASN A 596 9.63 11.47 13.37
CA ASN A 596 10.18 12.63 14.07
C ASN A 596 9.57 13.95 13.58
N GLU A 597 9.06 14.01 12.34
CA GLU A 597 8.25 15.14 11.84
C GLU A 597 6.98 15.34 12.69
N LEU A 598 6.30 14.24 13.05
CA LEU A 598 5.13 14.32 13.93
C LEU A 598 5.51 14.76 15.34
N LYS A 599 6.63 14.26 15.86
CA LYS A 599 7.16 14.70 17.17
C LYS A 599 7.41 16.21 17.16
N ASP A 600 8.01 16.75 16.11
CA ASP A 600 8.25 18.18 15.98
C ASP A 600 6.95 18.97 15.83
N PHE A 601 5.97 18.47 15.11
CA PHE A 601 4.64 19.07 15.03
C PHE A 601 4.02 19.20 16.45
N TYR A 602 4.00 18.14 17.23
CA TYR A 602 3.44 18.18 18.57
C TYR A 602 4.21 19.12 19.53
N LEU A 603 5.54 19.06 19.53
CA LEU A 603 6.35 19.84 20.48
C LEU A 603 6.55 21.30 20.07
N LYS A 604 6.74 21.56 18.75
CA LYS A 604 7.07 22.91 18.27
C LYS A 604 5.85 23.69 17.79
N GLU A 605 4.96 23.06 17.01
CA GLU A 605 3.80 23.76 16.45
C GLU A 605 2.64 23.80 17.45
N LEU A 606 2.28 22.66 18.08
CA LEU A 606 1.22 22.62 19.09
C LEU A 606 1.70 23.01 20.51
N LYS A 607 3.02 23.10 20.71
CA LYS A 607 3.67 23.46 22.00
C LYS A 607 3.24 22.54 23.15
N LEU A 608 3.13 21.23 22.86
CA LEU A 608 2.89 20.23 23.90
C LEU A 608 4.14 20.00 24.72
N LYS A 609 4.00 19.80 26.04
CA LYS A 609 5.10 19.40 26.95
C LYS A 609 5.30 17.88 26.96
N GLN A 610 4.29 17.12 26.58
CA GLN A 610 4.32 15.66 26.49
C GLN A 610 3.80 15.21 25.13
N LEU A 611 4.33 14.11 24.62
CA LEU A 611 3.87 13.50 23.39
C LEU A 611 2.66 12.59 23.65
N PRO A 612 1.73 12.45 22.69
CA PRO A 612 0.71 11.41 22.74
C PRO A 612 1.40 10.03 22.73
N THR A 613 0.69 9.01 23.23
CA THR A 613 1.21 7.63 23.29
C THR A 613 1.66 7.15 21.90
N TYR A 614 0.81 7.29 20.90
CA TYR A 614 1.14 7.04 19.50
C TYR A 614 1.28 8.38 18.77
N LEU A 615 2.27 8.48 17.90
CA LEU A 615 2.48 9.71 17.10
C LEU A 615 1.54 9.79 15.92
N ALA A 616 1.12 8.66 15.38
CA ALA A 616 0.13 8.57 14.33
C ALA A 616 -0.99 7.58 14.69
N ASP A 617 -2.21 7.86 14.25
CA ASP A 617 -3.33 6.91 14.34
C ASP A 617 -3.16 5.79 13.32
N VAL A 618 -2.72 6.12 12.09
CA VAL A 618 -2.61 5.16 11.00
C VAL A 618 -1.30 5.29 10.23
N TYR A 619 -0.66 4.14 9.97
CA TYR A 619 0.29 3.93 8.89
C TYR A 619 -0.36 3.05 7.83
N LEU A 620 -0.28 3.43 6.55
CA LEU A 620 -0.84 2.66 5.44
C LEU A 620 0.14 2.62 4.28
N GLU A 621 0.61 1.42 3.88
CA GLU A 621 1.47 1.20 2.72
C GLU A 621 1.25 -0.19 2.09
N GLY A 622 1.99 -0.47 1.03
CA GLY A 622 2.04 -1.79 0.41
C GLY A 622 2.60 -2.87 1.36
N SER A 623 2.21 -4.11 1.12
CA SER A 623 2.61 -5.25 1.96
C SER A 623 4.12 -5.55 1.91
N ASP A 624 4.86 -5.05 0.92
CA ASP A 624 6.32 -5.08 0.83
C ASP A 624 6.99 -4.24 1.93
N GLN A 625 6.31 -3.22 2.45
CA GLN A 625 6.84 -2.32 3.47
C GLN A 625 6.99 -2.96 4.86
N HIS A 626 6.57 -4.22 5.06
CA HIS A 626 6.95 -4.98 6.24
C HIS A 626 8.48 -5.20 6.35
N ARG A 627 9.17 -5.30 5.21
CA ARG A 627 10.64 -5.37 5.15
C ARG A 627 11.33 -4.01 5.03
N GLY A 628 10.56 -2.95 4.79
CA GLY A 628 11.03 -1.59 4.57
C GLY A 628 10.60 -0.64 5.68
N TRP A 629 9.75 0.32 5.32
CA TRP A 629 9.39 1.47 6.15
C TRP A 629 8.72 1.11 7.48
N PHE A 630 7.84 0.10 7.54
CA PHE A 630 7.22 -0.29 8.81
C PHE A 630 8.25 -0.81 9.80
N GLN A 631 9.18 -1.64 9.32
CA GLN A 631 10.25 -2.18 10.16
C GLN A 631 11.20 -1.07 10.61
N SER A 632 11.73 -0.26 9.68
CA SER A 632 12.69 0.80 9.98
C SER A 632 12.10 1.86 10.91
N SER A 633 10.84 2.26 10.69
CA SER A 633 10.14 3.24 11.52
C SER A 633 9.90 2.72 12.96
N THR A 634 9.49 1.45 13.10
CA THR A 634 9.31 0.84 14.43
C THR A 634 10.64 0.74 15.18
N LEU A 635 11.67 0.21 14.52
CA LEU A 635 12.99 0.01 15.13
C LEU A 635 13.63 1.34 15.56
N THR A 636 13.62 2.36 14.69
CA THR A 636 14.21 3.67 15.02
C THR A 636 13.43 4.38 16.12
N ARG A 637 12.11 4.25 16.16
CA ARG A 637 11.28 4.85 17.22
C ARG A 637 11.55 4.20 18.58
N VAL A 638 11.57 2.87 18.64
CA VAL A 638 11.87 2.11 19.88
C VAL A 638 13.31 2.35 20.31
N ALA A 639 14.27 2.29 19.37
CA ALA A 639 15.67 2.58 19.67
C ALA A 639 15.88 4.00 20.19
N TYR A 640 15.17 5.00 19.65
CA TYR A 640 15.24 6.38 20.13
C TYR A 640 14.62 6.55 21.52
N SER A 641 13.42 6.00 21.74
CA SER A 641 12.66 6.22 22.98
C SER A 641 13.17 5.39 24.16
N GLY A 642 13.73 4.20 23.92
CA GLY A 642 14.04 3.20 24.92
C GLY A 642 12.80 2.62 25.60
N LYS A 643 11.65 2.62 24.92
CA LYS A 643 10.37 2.12 25.42
C LYS A 643 9.69 1.28 24.33
N PRO A 644 8.90 0.24 24.71
CA PRO A 644 8.16 -0.58 23.76
C PRO A 644 6.90 0.14 23.26
N VAL A 645 7.10 1.20 22.47
CA VAL A 645 6.02 2.00 21.87
C VAL A 645 6.26 2.20 20.39
N ALA A 646 5.37 1.65 19.57
CA ALA A 646 5.37 1.87 18.13
C ALA A 646 5.01 3.33 17.77
N PRO A 647 5.44 3.85 16.61
CA PRO A 647 5.09 5.20 16.21
C PRO A 647 3.61 5.35 15.79
N PHE A 648 2.88 4.25 15.56
CA PHE A 648 1.51 4.19 15.05
C PHE A 648 0.60 3.32 15.92
N LYS A 649 -0.70 3.66 15.94
CA LYS A 649 -1.76 2.91 16.62
C LYS A 649 -2.34 1.79 15.75
N THR A 650 -2.46 2.04 14.44
CA THR A 650 -3.00 1.08 13.48
C THR A 650 -2.07 0.99 12.27
N LEU A 651 -1.84 -0.24 11.79
CA LEU A 651 -1.10 -0.50 10.57
C LEU A 651 -1.99 -1.19 9.55
N ILE A 652 -2.16 -0.54 8.39
CA ILE A 652 -2.98 -1.03 7.28
C ILE A 652 -2.07 -1.37 6.10
N THR A 653 -2.30 -2.51 5.45
CA THR A 653 -1.51 -2.91 4.28
C THR A 653 -2.39 -3.23 3.09
N HIS A 654 -1.94 -2.79 1.90
CA HIS A 654 -2.54 -3.17 0.64
C HIS A 654 -1.65 -4.13 -0.16
N GLY A 655 -2.26 -4.90 -1.08
CA GLY A 655 -1.55 -5.79 -2.00
C GLY A 655 -0.88 -5.05 -3.16
N PHE A 656 -0.33 -5.82 -4.09
CA PHE A 656 0.26 -5.30 -5.32
C PHE A 656 -0.80 -5.03 -6.39
N THR A 657 -0.42 -4.23 -7.39
CA THR A 657 -1.28 -4.01 -8.56
C THR A 657 -0.93 -5.00 -9.67
N LEU A 658 -1.97 -5.65 -10.20
CA LEU A 658 -1.91 -6.64 -11.27
C LEU A 658 -2.58 -6.11 -12.52
N ASP A 659 -2.17 -6.61 -13.68
CA ASP A 659 -2.89 -6.40 -14.93
C ASP A 659 -4.14 -7.33 -15.02
N GLU A 660 -4.86 -7.27 -16.12
CA GLU A 660 -6.07 -8.08 -16.36
C GLU A 660 -5.81 -9.61 -16.39
N ASN A 661 -4.57 -10.02 -16.60
CA ASN A 661 -4.15 -11.43 -16.63
C ASN A 661 -3.63 -11.91 -15.27
N GLY A 662 -3.69 -11.07 -14.22
CA GLY A 662 -3.17 -11.38 -12.90
C GLY A 662 -1.64 -11.30 -12.77
N ILE A 663 -0.96 -10.68 -13.75
CA ILE A 663 0.48 -10.49 -13.74
C ILE A 663 0.82 -9.17 -13.04
N LYS A 664 1.80 -9.20 -12.12
CA LYS A 664 2.25 -8.00 -11.39
C LYS A 664 2.71 -6.92 -12.38
N MET A 665 2.17 -5.71 -12.23
CA MET A 665 2.54 -4.58 -13.06
C MET A 665 4.00 -4.20 -12.84
N SER A 666 4.79 -4.17 -13.90
CA SER A 666 6.18 -3.73 -13.88
C SER A 666 6.59 -3.01 -15.17
N LYS A 667 7.54 -2.06 -15.03
CA LYS A 667 8.04 -1.30 -16.19
C LYS A 667 8.81 -2.19 -17.18
N SER A 668 9.41 -3.28 -16.70
CA SER A 668 10.16 -4.24 -17.53
C SER A 668 9.27 -5.07 -18.44
N ILE A 669 8.06 -5.40 -18.00
CA ILE A 669 7.05 -6.14 -18.79
C ILE A 669 6.24 -5.19 -19.68
N GLY A 670 6.18 -3.88 -19.35
CA GLY A 670 5.44 -2.88 -20.11
C GLY A 670 3.93 -2.87 -19.86
N ASN A 671 3.44 -3.62 -18.86
CA ASN A 671 2.03 -3.75 -18.51
C ASN A 671 1.55 -2.70 -17.47
N VAL A 672 2.39 -1.71 -17.12
CA VAL A 672 2.04 -0.66 -16.14
C VAL A 672 0.95 0.25 -16.70
N ILE A 673 -0.12 0.44 -15.92
CA ILE A 673 -1.16 1.41 -16.21
C ILE A 673 -0.87 2.68 -15.40
N SER A 674 -0.76 3.83 -16.09
CA SER A 674 -0.59 5.12 -15.42
C SER A 674 -1.94 5.66 -14.92
N PRO A 675 -1.97 6.42 -13.81
CA PRO A 675 -3.19 7.10 -13.36
C PRO A 675 -3.76 8.06 -14.40
N ASP A 676 -2.92 8.73 -15.16
CA ASP A 676 -3.37 9.61 -16.25
C ASP A 676 -4.10 8.85 -17.37
N ALA A 677 -3.67 7.61 -17.69
CA ALA A 677 -4.38 6.75 -18.65
C ALA A 677 -5.77 6.34 -18.13
N ILE A 678 -5.94 6.16 -16.82
CA ILE A 678 -7.26 5.87 -16.22
C ILE A 678 -8.15 7.14 -16.26
N ILE A 679 -7.58 8.28 -15.90
CA ILE A 679 -8.33 9.56 -15.84
C ILE A 679 -8.75 10.01 -17.24
N GLN A 680 -7.83 10.01 -18.20
CA GLN A 680 -8.05 10.57 -19.55
C GLN A 680 -8.50 9.53 -20.57
N GLY A 681 -8.34 8.24 -20.27
CA GLY A 681 -8.53 7.12 -21.17
C GLY A 681 -7.28 6.86 -22.05
N ASP A 682 -7.18 5.65 -22.54
CA ASP A 682 -6.16 5.24 -23.52
C ASP A 682 -6.79 4.38 -24.61
N LYS A 683 -7.03 4.99 -25.75
CA LYS A 683 -7.67 4.31 -26.89
C LYS A 683 -6.84 3.14 -27.41
N THR A 684 -5.52 3.21 -27.30
CA THR A 684 -4.63 2.15 -27.82
C THR A 684 -4.72 0.88 -26.98
N ARG A 685 -5.05 1.03 -25.70
CA ARG A 685 -5.25 -0.07 -24.74
C ARG A 685 -6.71 -0.37 -24.44
N GLY A 686 -7.66 0.30 -25.13
CA GLY A 686 -9.09 0.12 -24.90
C GLY A 686 -9.58 0.65 -23.53
N LEU A 687 -8.83 1.55 -22.87
CA LEU A 687 -9.20 2.07 -21.56
C LEU A 687 -10.18 3.26 -21.72
N PRO A 688 -11.35 3.23 -21.05
CA PRO A 688 -12.27 4.36 -21.05
C PRO A 688 -11.73 5.53 -20.22
N ALA A 689 -12.09 6.75 -20.56
CA ALA A 689 -11.82 7.94 -19.77
C ALA A 689 -12.75 7.96 -18.54
N LEU A 690 -12.23 7.65 -17.38
CA LEU A 690 -13.02 7.55 -16.14
C LEU A 690 -13.11 8.86 -15.34
N GLY A 691 -12.22 9.84 -15.60
CA GLY A 691 -12.08 11.03 -14.78
C GLY A 691 -11.50 10.74 -13.41
N VAL A 692 -11.44 11.78 -12.58
CA VAL A 692 -10.84 11.70 -11.22
C VAL A 692 -11.66 10.78 -10.31
N ASP A 693 -12.98 10.97 -10.26
CA ASP A 693 -13.87 10.13 -9.44
C ASP A 693 -13.86 8.67 -9.91
N GLY A 694 -13.61 8.40 -11.20
CA GLY A 694 -13.49 7.05 -11.72
C GLY A 694 -12.24 6.34 -11.24
N LEU A 695 -11.10 7.04 -11.16
CA LEU A 695 -9.88 6.49 -10.54
C LEU A 695 -10.12 6.17 -9.06
N ARG A 696 -10.78 7.07 -8.32
CA ARG A 696 -11.09 6.88 -6.91
C ARG A 696 -12.09 5.75 -6.67
N TYR A 697 -13.11 5.65 -7.53
CA TYR A 697 -14.07 4.55 -7.51
C TYR A 697 -13.41 3.19 -7.76
N LEU A 698 -12.51 3.13 -8.76
CA LEU A 698 -11.73 1.92 -9.08
C LEU A 698 -10.92 1.43 -7.87
N VAL A 699 -10.32 2.35 -7.13
CA VAL A 699 -9.61 2.03 -5.88
C VAL A 699 -10.57 1.53 -4.80
N ALA A 700 -11.66 2.27 -4.55
CA ALA A 700 -12.58 1.97 -3.46
C ALA A 700 -13.36 0.66 -3.64
N GLN A 701 -13.66 0.24 -4.89
CA GLN A 701 -14.35 -1.02 -5.16
C GLN A 701 -13.48 -2.27 -4.98
N SER A 702 -12.15 -2.10 -4.92
CA SER A 702 -11.21 -3.22 -4.81
C SER A 702 -11.13 -3.77 -3.38
N ASN A 703 -10.87 -5.07 -3.25
CA ASN A 703 -10.40 -5.64 -2.00
C ASN A 703 -8.90 -5.38 -1.88
N PHE A 704 -8.54 -4.21 -1.37
CA PHE A 704 -7.15 -3.77 -1.33
C PHE A 704 -6.25 -4.59 -0.39
N THR A 705 -6.79 -5.41 0.51
CA THR A 705 -5.99 -6.29 1.38
C THR A 705 -5.38 -7.50 0.64
N ALA A 706 -5.86 -7.76 -0.57
CA ALA A 706 -5.30 -8.68 -1.56
C ALA A 706 -4.69 -7.89 -2.73
N ASP A 707 -4.06 -8.60 -3.67
CA ASP A 707 -3.57 -7.99 -4.90
C ASP A 707 -4.74 -7.47 -5.75
N VAL A 708 -4.58 -6.29 -6.33
CA VAL A 708 -5.64 -5.53 -7.01
C VAL A 708 -5.42 -5.55 -8.52
N ALA A 709 -6.35 -6.17 -9.24
CA ALA A 709 -6.33 -6.17 -10.71
C ALA A 709 -6.93 -4.88 -11.29
N ALA A 710 -6.38 -4.40 -12.39
CA ALA A 710 -6.93 -3.31 -13.19
C ALA A 710 -6.84 -3.64 -14.69
N GLY A 711 -7.95 -3.38 -15.42
CA GLY A 711 -8.03 -3.64 -16.85
C GLY A 711 -9.30 -3.05 -17.46
N PRO A 712 -9.46 -3.12 -18.80
CA PRO A 712 -10.56 -2.50 -19.53
C PRO A 712 -11.96 -2.94 -19.06
N VAL A 713 -12.15 -4.23 -18.75
CA VAL A 713 -13.44 -4.77 -18.30
C VAL A 713 -13.87 -4.14 -16.98
N ILE A 714 -12.98 -4.13 -15.99
CA ILE A 714 -13.25 -3.53 -14.67
C ILE A 714 -13.55 -2.04 -14.81
N MET A 715 -12.77 -1.33 -15.64
CA MET A 715 -12.95 0.10 -15.87
C MET A 715 -14.27 0.44 -16.56
N ASN A 716 -14.76 -0.41 -17.46
CA ASN A 716 -16.10 -0.24 -18.05
C ASN A 716 -17.22 -0.38 -17.02
N HIS A 717 -17.10 -1.33 -16.08
CA HIS A 717 -18.06 -1.45 -14.97
C HIS A 717 -18.05 -0.19 -14.08
N VAL A 718 -16.86 0.39 -13.81
CA VAL A 718 -16.76 1.67 -13.09
C VAL A 718 -17.46 2.80 -13.84
N ALA A 719 -17.28 2.90 -15.15
CA ALA A 719 -17.92 3.92 -15.97
C ALA A 719 -19.46 3.83 -15.90
N GLU A 720 -20.03 2.63 -15.98
CA GLU A 720 -21.48 2.41 -15.86
C GLU A 720 -21.99 2.72 -14.43
N ALA A 721 -21.24 2.38 -13.39
CA ALA A 721 -21.58 2.72 -12.01
C ALA A 721 -21.65 4.24 -11.81
N LEU A 722 -20.63 4.99 -12.24
CA LEU A 722 -20.60 6.45 -12.15
C LEU A 722 -21.74 7.10 -12.94
N LYS A 723 -22.11 6.55 -14.09
CA LYS A 723 -23.24 7.02 -14.88
C LYS A 723 -24.55 6.88 -14.09
N LYS A 724 -24.75 5.77 -13.37
CA LYS A 724 -25.93 5.57 -12.51
C LYS A 724 -25.97 6.61 -11.38
N PHE A 725 -24.86 6.86 -10.69
CA PHE A 725 -24.77 7.92 -9.68
C PHE A 725 -25.16 9.28 -10.25
N ARG A 726 -24.61 9.66 -11.39
CA ARG A 726 -24.92 10.95 -12.01
C ARG A 726 -26.39 11.06 -12.42
N LEU A 727 -27.00 10.00 -12.92
CA LEU A 727 -28.43 9.99 -13.26
C LEU A 727 -29.32 10.16 -12.01
N ALA A 728 -28.98 9.46 -10.90
CA ALA A 728 -29.69 9.62 -9.63
C ALA A 728 -29.61 11.07 -9.10
N PHE A 729 -28.39 11.65 -9.08
CA PHE A 729 -28.20 13.05 -8.66
C PHE A 729 -28.92 14.05 -9.59
N ARG A 730 -28.94 13.80 -10.88
CA ARG A 730 -29.71 14.63 -11.82
C ARG A 730 -31.22 14.58 -11.52
N PHE A 731 -31.74 13.41 -11.18
CA PHE A 731 -33.14 13.29 -10.79
C PHE A 731 -33.41 14.08 -9.50
N LEU A 732 -32.59 13.91 -8.48
CA LEU A 732 -32.71 14.61 -7.19
C LEU A 732 -32.62 16.13 -7.37
N LEU A 733 -31.53 16.62 -7.94
CA LEU A 733 -31.29 18.05 -8.15
C LEU A 733 -32.33 18.69 -9.08
N GLY A 734 -32.73 17.96 -10.14
CA GLY A 734 -33.71 18.49 -11.09
C GLY A 734 -35.07 18.72 -10.49
N ASN A 735 -35.48 17.88 -9.53
CA ASN A 735 -36.78 18.02 -8.84
C ASN A 735 -36.71 18.97 -7.63
N LEU A 736 -35.50 19.31 -7.16
CA LEU A 736 -35.28 20.28 -6.06
C LEU A 736 -35.14 21.73 -6.56
N GLN A 737 -35.00 22.02 -7.87
CA GLN A 737 -34.85 23.38 -8.42
C GLN A 737 -36.13 24.18 -8.38
N LYS A 738 -37.25 23.56 -8.76
CA LYS A 738 -38.59 24.16 -8.75
C LYS A 738 -39.33 23.73 -7.47
N ALA A 739 -39.16 24.47 -6.42
CA ALA A 739 -39.70 24.16 -5.09
C ALA A 739 -40.17 25.44 -4.36
N THR A 740 -41.03 25.27 -3.36
CA THR A 740 -41.33 26.29 -2.39
C THR A 740 -40.25 26.45 -1.32
N PHE A 741 -39.29 25.54 -1.28
CA PHE A 741 -38.18 25.43 -0.32
C PHE A 741 -38.63 25.23 1.13
N GLN A 742 -39.85 24.73 1.33
CA GLN A 742 -40.41 24.40 2.62
C GLN A 742 -40.11 22.93 2.98
N LYS A 743 -39.52 22.71 4.17
CA LYS A 743 -39.30 21.37 4.72
C LYS A 743 -40.53 20.96 5.53
N ILE A 744 -41.04 19.76 5.26
CA ILE A 744 -42.20 19.19 5.98
C ILE A 744 -41.70 18.36 7.16
N SER A 745 -42.34 18.47 8.32
CA SER A 745 -42.00 17.71 9.52
C SER A 745 -42.24 16.21 9.32
N TYR A 746 -41.46 15.36 10.00
CA TYR A 746 -41.53 13.89 9.88
C TYR A 746 -42.96 13.36 10.09
N ASP A 747 -43.69 13.86 11.08
CA ASP A 747 -45.04 13.41 11.41
C ASP A 747 -46.04 13.62 10.26
N GLN A 748 -45.85 14.68 9.51
CA GLN A 748 -46.67 15.06 8.38
C GLN A 748 -46.29 14.35 7.05
N LEU A 749 -45.22 13.56 7.05
CA LEU A 749 -44.82 12.80 5.88
C LEU A 749 -45.75 11.61 5.66
N ARG A 750 -45.87 11.23 4.36
CA ARG A 750 -46.68 10.05 3.97
C ARG A 750 -45.99 8.77 4.49
N PRO A 751 -46.72 7.67 4.65
CA PRO A 751 -46.15 6.40 5.04
C PRO A 751 -44.96 5.97 4.17
N ILE A 752 -45.08 6.03 2.83
CA ILE A 752 -44.00 5.67 1.89
C ILE A 752 -42.75 6.59 2.03
N ASP A 753 -42.97 7.87 2.37
CA ASP A 753 -41.88 8.81 2.63
C ASP A 753 -41.13 8.42 3.90
N LYS A 754 -41.85 8.08 4.99
CA LYS A 754 -41.28 7.58 6.26
C LYS A 754 -40.49 6.27 6.05
N TYR A 755 -41.07 5.34 5.29
CA TYR A 755 -40.36 4.09 4.90
C TYR A 755 -39.05 4.36 4.17
N THR A 756 -39.08 5.28 3.19
CA THR A 756 -37.87 5.65 2.43
C THR A 756 -36.79 6.24 3.35
N LEU A 757 -37.17 7.08 4.29
CA LEU A 757 -36.24 7.64 5.30
C LEU A 757 -35.68 6.54 6.22
N TYR A 758 -36.49 5.57 6.63
CA TYR A 758 -36.03 4.42 7.41
C TYR A 758 -34.99 3.61 6.65
N LYS A 759 -35.25 3.27 5.38
CA LYS A 759 -34.27 2.57 4.52
C LYS A 759 -32.99 3.38 4.33
N LEU A 760 -33.09 4.69 4.24
CA LEU A 760 -31.95 5.59 4.17
C LEU A 760 -31.09 5.58 5.47
N GLN A 761 -31.73 5.49 6.63
CA GLN A 761 -31.06 5.36 7.93
C GLN A 761 -30.35 4.00 8.03
N GLU A 762 -30.99 2.89 7.62
CA GLU A 762 -30.35 1.58 7.55
C GLU A 762 -29.08 1.63 6.67
N LEU A 763 -29.16 2.30 5.50
CA LEU A 763 -28.00 2.50 4.64
C LEU A 763 -26.89 3.26 5.34
N GLN A 764 -27.19 4.35 6.08
CA GLN A 764 -26.20 5.13 6.81
C GLN A 764 -25.50 4.28 7.89
N ILE A 765 -26.23 3.51 8.67
CA ILE A 765 -25.68 2.62 9.71
C ILE A 765 -24.77 1.58 9.07
N THR A 766 -25.23 0.93 8.01
CA THR A 766 -24.47 -0.07 7.25
C THR A 766 -23.19 0.52 6.67
N ALA A 767 -23.27 1.72 6.08
CA ALA A 767 -22.10 2.39 5.51
C ALA A 767 -21.06 2.77 6.58
N ARG A 768 -21.50 3.27 7.75
CA ARG A 768 -20.59 3.55 8.88
C ARG A 768 -19.87 2.30 9.37
N THR A 769 -20.58 1.17 9.49
CA THR A 769 -19.97 -0.13 9.86
C THR A 769 -18.87 -0.50 8.88
N PHE A 770 -19.14 -0.45 7.58
CA PHE A 770 -18.15 -0.81 6.57
C PHE A 770 -16.97 0.17 6.48
N TYR A 771 -17.20 1.47 6.70
CA TYR A 771 -16.09 2.43 6.80
C TYR A 771 -15.19 2.15 8.00
N ASN A 772 -15.76 1.84 9.17
CA ASN A 772 -15.01 1.49 10.38
C ASN A 772 -14.20 0.20 10.22
N GLU A 773 -14.65 -0.69 9.34
CA GLU A 773 -13.95 -1.91 8.94
C GLU A 773 -12.96 -1.68 7.78
N ASN A 774 -12.79 -0.45 7.29
CA ASN A 774 -12.02 -0.12 6.08
C ASN A 774 -12.47 -0.91 4.84
N ASN A 775 -13.75 -1.28 4.76
CA ASN A 775 -14.31 -2.08 3.66
C ASN A 775 -15.10 -1.21 2.68
N PHE A 776 -14.38 -0.41 1.90
CA PHE A 776 -14.98 0.60 1.01
C PHE A 776 -15.78 -0.01 -0.14
N SER A 777 -15.43 -1.21 -0.59
CA SER A 777 -16.17 -1.92 -1.63
C SER A 777 -17.59 -2.26 -1.19
N LYS A 778 -17.78 -2.67 0.08
CA LYS A 778 -19.10 -2.94 0.64
C LYS A 778 -19.94 -1.65 0.82
N VAL A 779 -19.29 -0.52 1.11
CA VAL A 779 -19.99 0.79 1.12
C VAL A 779 -20.59 1.06 -0.26
N LEU A 780 -19.79 0.95 -1.32
CA LEU A 780 -20.27 1.16 -2.70
C LEU A 780 -21.37 0.19 -3.08
N THR A 781 -21.24 -1.09 -2.72
CA THR A 781 -22.25 -2.11 -2.98
C THR A 781 -23.58 -1.80 -2.28
N ALA A 782 -23.53 -1.40 -1.01
CA ALA A 782 -24.72 -1.04 -0.25
C ALA A 782 -25.43 0.19 -0.86
N VAL A 783 -24.68 1.22 -1.23
CA VAL A 783 -25.23 2.42 -1.87
C VAL A 783 -25.84 2.08 -3.24
N GLN A 784 -25.18 1.26 -4.07
CA GLN A 784 -25.69 0.85 -5.38
C GLN A 784 -26.98 0.01 -5.27
N TYR A 785 -27.00 -0.90 -4.29
CA TYR A 785 -28.21 -1.71 -4.03
C TYR A 785 -29.40 -0.83 -3.68
N HIS A 786 -29.26 0.05 -2.68
CA HIS A 786 -30.28 0.98 -2.25
C HIS A 786 -30.70 1.92 -3.41
N MET A 787 -29.75 2.44 -4.18
CA MET A 787 -30.04 3.32 -5.32
C MET A 787 -30.84 2.63 -6.40
N SER A 788 -30.58 1.35 -6.67
CA SER A 788 -31.25 0.61 -7.73
C SER A 788 -32.63 0.12 -7.29
N ASN A 789 -32.73 -0.48 -6.10
CA ASN A 789 -33.93 -1.17 -5.65
C ASN A 789 -34.88 -0.26 -4.88
N ASP A 790 -34.38 0.43 -3.85
CA ASP A 790 -35.22 1.24 -2.97
C ASP A 790 -35.56 2.61 -3.58
N LEU A 791 -34.63 3.21 -4.36
CA LEU A 791 -34.85 4.52 -4.98
C LEU A 791 -35.35 4.42 -6.41
N SER A 792 -34.54 3.89 -7.34
CA SER A 792 -34.86 3.98 -8.77
C SER A 792 -36.07 3.13 -9.15
N ALA A 793 -36.15 1.90 -8.66
CA ALA A 793 -37.24 0.97 -8.97
C ALA A 793 -38.52 1.27 -8.16
N LEU A 794 -38.43 1.90 -7.01
CA LEU A 794 -39.54 2.13 -6.12
C LEU A 794 -39.83 3.63 -5.94
N TYR A 795 -39.09 4.33 -5.08
CA TYR A 795 -39.46 5.66 -4.61
C TYR A 795 -39.48 6.73 -5.70
N PHE A 796 -38.48 6.75 -6.58
CA PHE A 796 -38.44 7.70 -7.70
C PHE A 796 -39.59 7.45 -8.68
N ASP A 797 -39.89 6.18 -8.94
CA ASP A 797 -40.95 5.81 -9.88
C ASP A 797 -42.32 6.20 -9.34
N ILE A 798 -42.60 5.91 -8.07
CA ILE A 798 -43.83 6.32 -7.38
C ILE A 798 -43.95 7.86 -7.35
N SER A 799 -42.87 8.58 -7.16
CA SER A 799 -42.89 10.04 -6.97
C SER A 799 -43.02 10.86 -8.26
N LYS A 800 -42.71 10.27 -9.43
CA LYS A 800 -42.65 10.98 -10.72
C LYS A 800 -43.98 11.68 -11.07
N ASP A 801 -45.10 10.99 -10.85
CA ASP A 801 -46.40 11.55 -11.23
C ASP A 801 -46.68 12.84 -10.47
N SER A 802 -46.56 12.85 -9.16
CA SER A 802 -46.76 14.04 -8.31
C SER A 802 -45.72 15.13 -8.59
N LEU A 803 -44.42 14.77 -8.71
CA LEU A 803 -43.38 15.74 -9.01
C LEU A 803 -43.60 16.49 -10.34
N TYR A 804 -44.14 15.82 -11.35
CA TYR A 804 -44.29 16.40 -12.71
C TYR A 804 -45.66 16.99 -12.96
N SER A 805 -46.74 16.42 -12.35
CA SER A 805 -48.10 16.75 -12.69
C SER A 805 -48.78 17.60 -11.63
N ASP A 806 -48.38 17.62 -10.34
CA ASP A 806 -49.03 18.42 -9.35
C ASP A 806 -48.59 19.90 -9.38
N ALA A 807 -49.33 20.78 -8.73
CA ALA A 807 -49.01 22.20 -8.58
C ALA A 807 -47.65 22.34 -7.79
N LEU A 808 -46.92 23.45 -8.02
CA LEU A 808 -45.62 23.67 -7.42
C LEU A 808 -45.68 23.75 -5.89
N ASP A 809 -46.78 24.23 -5.33
CA ASP A 809 -47.06 24.40 -3.92
C ASP A 809 -47.87 23.25 -3.31
N SER A 810 -48.18 22.20 -4.09
CA SER A 810 -48.87 21.02 -3.58
C SER A 810 -48.18 20.45 -2.34
N PHE A 811 -48.92 20.21 -1.26
CA PHE A 811 -48.41 19.65 -0.01
C PHE A 811 -47.69 18.29 -0.25
N LYS A 812 -48.31 17.42 -1.05
CA LYS A 812 -47.74 16.14 -1.45
C LYS A 812 -46.40 16.29 -2.17
N ARG A 813 -46.29 17.30 -3.03
CA ARG A 813 -45.02 17.57 -3.70
C ARG A 813 -43.94 18.09 -2.73
N GLN A 814 -44.30 18.91 -1.77
CA GLN A 814 -43.40 19.39 -0.69
C GLN A 814 -42.92 18.25 0.20
N GLN A 815 -43.79 17.27 0.55
CA GLN A 815 -43.41 16.07 1.30
C GLN A 815 -42.34 15.29 0.52
N ILE A 816 -42.57 14.99 -0.76
CA ILE A 816 -41.62 14.30 -1.63
C ILE A 816 -40.28 15.05 -1.72
N GLN A 817 -40.32 16.38 -1.97
CA GLN A 817 -39.09 17.18 -2.08
C GLN A 817 -38.29 17.22 -0.77
N THR A 818 -38.97 17.21 0.38
CA THR A 818 -38.30 17.06 1.66
C THR A 818 -37.49 15.74 1.73
N VAL A 819 -38.10 14.65 1.33
CA VAL A 819 -37.43 13.34 1.32
C VAL A 819 -36.29 13.30 0.28
N LEU A 820 -36.51 13.86 -0.93
CA LEU A 820 -35.45 13.94 -1.95
C LEU A 820 -34.23 14.73 -1.48
N LEU A 821 -34.45 15.83 -0.71
CA LEU A 821 -33.35 16.58 -0.11
C LEU A 821 -32.59 15.72 0.89
N GLN A 822 -33.28 14.98 1.76
CA GLN A 822 -32.66 14.11 2.74
C GLN A 822 -31.87 12.98 2.08
N ILE A 823 -32.39 12.38 1.01
CA ILE A 823 -31.67 11.38 0.19
C ILE A 823 -30.39 12.02 -0.38
N LEU A 824 -30.49 13.23 -0.99
CA LEU A 824 -29.33 13.92 -1.55
C LEU A 824 -28.23 14.13 -0.52
N LEU A 825 -28.59 14.68 0.67
CA LEU A 825 -27.64 14.95 1.74
C LEU A 825 -26.99 13.68 2.28
N SER A 826 -27.76 12.60 2.46
CA SER A 826 -27.22 11.31 2.93
C SER A 826 -26.28 10.70 1.92
N TYR A 827 -26.68 10.68 0.65
CA TYR A 827 -25.84 10.11 -0.40
C TYR A 827 -24.53 10.88 -0.56
N THR A 828 -24.58 12.21 -0.55
CA THR A 828 -23.37 13.03 -0.63
C THR A 828 -22.46 12.83 0.58
N ALA A 829 -23.03 12.69 1.80
CA ALA A 829 -22.25 12.39 3.00
C ALA A 829 -21.60 10.99 2.95
N ILE A 830 -22.36 9.95 2.53
CA ILE A 830 -21.86 8.57 2.46
C ILE A 830 -20.76 8.43 1.41
N ILE A 831 -20.94 8.98 0.20
CA ILE A 831 -19.95 8.81 -0.88
C ILE A 831 -18.88 9.90 -0.92
N GLY A 832 -19.01 10.97 -0.13
CA GLY A 832 -18.05 12.09 -0.09
C GLY A 832 -16.61 11.68 0.17
N PRO A 833 -16.33 10.74 1.07
CA PRO A 833 -14.98 10.21 1.27
C PRO A 833 -14.40 9.55 -0.01
N ILE A 834 -15.23 8.90 -0.81
CA ILE A 834 -14.80 8.16 -2.01
C ILE A 834 -14.79 9.06 -3.25
N LEU A 835 -15.84 9.85 -3.48
CA LEU A 835 -16.08 10.64 -4.69
C LEU A 835 -16.22 12.14 -4.38
N PRO A 836 -15.19 12.78 -3.82
CA PRO A 836 -15.30 14.16 -3.32
C PRO A 836 -15.60 15.18 -4.43
N THR A 837 -15.09 15.00 -5.65
CA THR A 837 -15.32 15.96 -6.73
C THR A 837 -16.74 15.85 -7.32
N LEU A 838 -17.30 14.65 -7.38
CA LEU A 838 -18.70 14.45 -7.72
C LEU A 838 -19.62 15.11 -6.68
N VAL A 839 -19.32 14.90 -5.40
CA VAL A 839 -20.09 15.51 -4.29
C VAL A 839 -19.99 17.04 -4.32
N GLN A 840 -18.81 17.59 -4.56
CA GLN A 840 -18.63 19.04 -4.71
C GLN A 840 -19.45 19.61 -5.89
N GLU A 841 -19.46 18.89 -7.03
CA GLU A 841 -20.25 19.29 -8.19
C GLU A 841 -21.77 19.26 -7.89
N VAL A 842 -22.25 18.24 -7.13
CA VAL A 842 -23.63 18.14 -6.66
C VAL A 842 -23.96 19.30 -5.70
N TRP A 843 -23.06 19.58 -4.75
CA TRP A 843 -23.21 20.65 -3.79
C TRP A 843 -23.32 22.03 -4.44
N ASN A 844 -22.48 22.31 -5.42
CA ASN A 844 -22.52 23.54 -6.21
C ASN A 844 -23.79 23.69 -7.07
N ALA A 845 -24.49 22.58 -7.35
CA ALA A 845 -25.71 22.56 -8.11
C ALA A 845 -26.98 22.62 -7.24
N LEU A 846 -26.88 22.41 -5.93
CA LEU A 846 -28.00 22.46 -5.00
C LEU A 846 -28.41 23.92 -4.77
N PRO A 847 -29.73 24.24 -4.85
CA PRO A 847 -30.21 25.62 -4.57
C PRO A 847 -29.93 26.04 -3.12
N LEU A 848 -29.27 27.19 -2.95
CA LEU A 848 -28.90 27.75 -1.62
C LEU A 848 -30.08 27.88 -0.66
N LYS A 849 -31.27 28.13 -1.17
CA LYS A 849 -32.53 28.27 -0.38
C LYS A 849 -32.88 27.04 0.44
N TRP A 850 -32.33 25.86 0.15
CA TRP A 850 -32.58 24.66 0.93
C TRP A 850 -31.81 24.61 2.26
N LEU A 851 -30.57 25.14 2.27
CA LEU A 851 -29.65 25.03 3.40
C LEU A 851 -29.26 26.37 4.03
N GLY A 852 -29.35 27.47 3.28
CA GLY A 852 -28.79 28.76 3.66
C GLY A 852 -27.34 28.94 3.20
N GLU A 853 -26.88 30.18 3.15
CA GLU A 853 -25.55 30.51 2.64
C GLU A 853 -24.44 30.04 3.57
N GLU A 854 -24.65 30.13 4.89
CA GLU A 854 -23.63 29.76 5.88
C GLU A 854 -23.31 28.26 5.85
N GLU A 855 -24.31 27.39 5.84
CA GLU A 855 -24.12 25.93 5.76
C GLU A 855 -23.47 25.54 4.44
N HIS A 856 -23.85 26.22 3.36
CA HIS A 856 -23.29 25.97 2.02
C HIS A 856 -21.81 26.37 1.97
N GLN A 857 -21.42 27.50 2.53
CA GLN A 857 -20.03 27.99 2.54
C GLN A 857 -19.12 27.14 3.43
N LYS A 858 -19.64 26.62 4.55
CA LYS A 858 -18.89 25.73 5.46
C LYS A 858 -18.65 24.35 4.91
N LEU A 859 -19.21 24.00 3.74
CA LEU A 859 -19.11 22.66 3.13
C LEU A 859 -19.46 21.54 4.12
N THR A 860 -20.53 21.72 4.87
CA THR A 860 -20.96 20.82 5.97
C THR A 860 -21.13 19.37 5.52
N VAL A 861 -21.45 19.15 4.25
CA VAL A 861 -21.58 17.83 3.63
C VAL A 861 -20.33 16.95 3.77
N PHE A 862 -19.15 17.53 3.91
CA PHE A 862 -17.90 16.79 4.12
C PHE A 862 -17.54 16.61 5.59
N ARG A 863 -18.24 17.32 6.50
CA ARG A 863 -17.91 17.36 7.93
C ARG A 863 -18.89 16.62 8.84
N THR A 864 -20.14 16.42 8.38
CA THR A 864 -21.18 15.79 9.19
C THR A 864 -22.10 14.93 8.34
N TRP A 865 -22.56 13.83 8.90
CA TRP A 865 -23.61 13.03 8.31
C TRP A 865 -24.95 13.51 8.80
N PRO A 866 -25.98 13.63 7.93
CA PRO A 866 -27.32 13.99 8.36
C PRO A 866 -27.82 13.00 9.40
N HIS A 867 -28.45 13.53 10.45
CA HIS A 867 -29.10 12.74 11.49
C HIS A 867 -30.61 12.85 11.34
N TYR A 868 -31.31 11.75 11.54
CA TYR A 868 -32.75 11.65 11.49
C TYR A 868 -33.25 10.96 12.76
N ASP A 869 -34.14 11.65 13.49
CA ASP A 869 -34.88 11.06 14.60
C ASP A 869 -36.07 10.26 14.03
N ILE A 870 -35.84 9.03 13.61
CA ILE A 870 -36.89 8.12 13.19
C ILE A 870 -37.33 7.34 14.41
N PRO A 871 -38.61 7.47 14.84
CA PRO A 871 -39.15 6.76 16.01
C PRO A 871 -39.01 5.26 15.85
N GLU A 872 -38.68 4.55 16.90
CA GLU A 872 -38.50 3.09 16.88
C GLU A 872 -39.74 2.33 16.43
N SER A 873 -40.92 2.90 16.74
CA SER A 873 -42.23 2.41 16.29
C SER A 873 -42.37 2.42 14.74
N ALA A 874 -41.68 3.30 14.05
CA ALA A 874 -41.66 3.34 12.58
C ALA A 874 -40.90 2.14 11.96
N LYS A 875 -39.94 1.56 12.68
CA LYS A 875 -39.22 0.39 12.23
C LYS A 875 -40.08 -0.83 12.00
N ASN A 876 -41.18 -0.95 12.76
CA ASN A 876 -42.02 -2.16 12.81
C ASN A 876 -43.26 -2.07 11.91
N SER A 877 -43.67 -0.86 11.46
CA SER A 877 -44.98 -0.69 10.82
C SER A 877 -45.04 -0.75 9.31
N PHE A 878 -43.92 -0.59 8.61
CA PHE A 878 -43.94 -0.33 7.17
C PHE A 878 -43.45 -1.45 6.21
N ALA A 879 -42.49 -2.26 6.63
CA ALA A 879 -41.74 -3.07 5.69
C ALA A 879 -42.47 -4.19 4.97
N ASN A 880 -43.64 -4.61 5.48
CA ASN A 880 -44.25 -5.87 5.00
C ASN A 880 -45.60 -5.69 4.33
N CYS A 881 -46.31 -4.57 4.51
CA CYS A 881 -47.66 -4.35 3.92
C CYS A 881 -47.53 -3.94 2.44
N GLU A 882 -46.73 -2.88 2.18
CA GLU A 882 -46.61 -2.29 0.84
C GLU A 882 -45.94 -3.23 -0.14
N LEU A 883 -44.90 -3.94 0.28
CA LEU A 883 -44.22 -4.91 -0.59
C LEU A 883 -45.16 -6.06 -0.99
N ARG A 884 -45.95 -6.56 -0.06
CA ARG A 884 -46.96 -7.61 -0.36
C ARG A 884 -48.05 -7.12 -1.30
N LEU A 885 -48.53 -5.89 -1.11
CA LEU A 885 -49.48 -5.31 -2.04
C LEU A 885 -48.88 -5.10 -3.44
N LEU A 886 -47.64 -4.69 -3.52
CA LEU A 886 -46.91 -4.52 -4.77
C LEU A 886 -46.68 -5.87 -5.49
N ASP A 887 -46.27 -6.90 -4.74
CA ASP A 887 -46.00 -8.23 -5.30
C ASP A 887 -47.30 -8.85 -5.87
N GLU A 888 -48.42 -8.74 -5.13
CA GLU A 888 -49.72 -9.25 -5.60
C GLU A 888 -50.24 -8.43 -6.77
N PHE A 889 -50.09 -7.07 -6.72
CA PHE A 889 -50.41 -6.22 -7.85
C PHE A 889 -49.64 -6.64 -9.10
N GLN A 890 -48.34 -6.85 -9.00
CA GLN A 890 -47.52 -7.24 -10.14
C GLN A 890 -47.95 -8.62 -10.68
N ARG A 891 -48.22 -9.57 -9.81
CA ARG A 891 -48.71 -10.91 -10.19
C ARG A 891 -50.02 -10.83 -10.99
N GLN A 892 -50.97 -10.03 -10.52
CA GLN A 892 -52.25 -9.86 -11.23
C GLN A 892 -52.11 -9.06 -12.53
N PHE A 893 -51.28 -8.01 -12.50
CA PHE A 893 -50.99 -7.20 -13.68
C PHE A 893 -50.40 -8.03 -14.83
N ASP A 894 -49.50 -8.96 -14.52
CA ASP A 894 -48.85 -9.83 -15.51
C ASP A 894 -49.83 -10.82 -16.15
N THR A 895 -50.99 -11.04 -15.55
CA THR A 895 -52.06 -11.91 -16.12
C THR A 895 -53.04 -11.16 -17.03
N LEU A 896 -52.95 -9.79 -17.08
CA LEU A 896 -53.84 -9.01 -17.91
C LEU A 896 -53.56 -9.19 -19.41
N GLU A 897 -54.53 -8.76 -20.24
CA GLU A 897 -54.41 -8.79 -21.71
C GLU A 897 -53.16 -8.05 -22.19
N LYS A 898 -52.52 -8.54 -23.26
CA LYS A 898 -51.31 -7.95 -23.85
C LYS A 898 -51.49 -6.51 -24.35
N SER A 899 -52.70 -6.02 -24.48
CA SER A 899 -53.01 -4.61 -24.78
C SER A 899 -52.71 -3.65 -23.61
N ILE A 900 -52.66 -4.17 -22.38
CA ILE A 900 -52.38 -3.45 -21.15
C ILE A 900 -50.89 -3.58 -20.86
N THR A 901 -50.14 -2.56 -21.20
CA THR A 901 -48.64 -2.57 -21.08
C THR A 901 -48.08 -1.76 -19.94
N LYS A 902 -48.93 -0.97 -19.26
CA LYS A 902 -48.51 -0.10 -18.16
C LYS A 902 -49.49 -0.07 -17.01
N PRO A 903 -49.02 -0.09 -15.73
CA PRO A 903 -49.89 -0.01 -14.55
C PRO A 903 -50.88 1.17 -14.57
N VAL A 904 -50.49 2.33 -15.10
CA VAL A 904 -51.37 3.51 -15.24
C VAL A 904 -52.62 3.28 -16.11
N GLN A 905 -52.77 2.13 -16.79
CA GLN A 905 -53.94 1.72 -17.56
C GLN A 905 -54.92 0.88 -16.72
N THR A 906 -54.64 0.61 -15.47
CA THR A 906 -55.41 -0.25 -14.58
C THR A 906 -56.09 0.51 -13.43
N VAL A 907 -57.14 -0.09 -12.88
CA VAL A 907 -57.79 0.26 -11.59
C VAL A 907 -57.58 -0.91 -10.66
N THR A 908 -57.24 -0.63 -9.44
CA THR A 908 -57.05 -1.65 -8.39
C THR A 908 -58.12 -1.50 -7.34
N ARG A 909 -58.89 -2.56 -7.08
CA ARG A 909 -59.86 -2.62 -5.97
C ARG A 909 -59.18 -3.36 -4.82
N ILE A 910 -59.26 -2.77 -3.62
CA ILE A 910 -58.78 -3.40 -2.36
C ILE A 910 -59.91 -3.44 -1.37
N ARG A 911 -60.31 -4.63 -0.95
CA ARG A 911 -61.38 -4.84 0.06
C ARG A 911 -60.70 -5.24 1.40
N SER A 912 -61.09 -4.53 2.45
CA SER A 912 -60.66 -4.82 3.83
C SER A 912 -61.91 -5.15 4.68
N SER A 913 -61.88 -6.30 5.38
CA SER A 913 -63.00 -6.76 6.22
C SER A 913 -62.89 -6.28 7.69
N GLU A 914 -61.71 -5.97 8.20
CA GLU A 914 -61.50 -5.87 9.67
C GLU A 914 -60.73 -4.63 10.14
N CYS A 915 -60.05 -3.86 9.24
CA CYS A 915 -59.26 -2.71 9.66
C CYS A 915 -59.11 -1.66 8.56
N PRO A 916 -59.24 -0.36 8.86
CA PRO A 916 -58.91 0.67 7.87
C PRO A 916 -57.41 0.56 7.52
N LEU A 917 -57.10 0.56 6.24
CA LEU A 917 -55.72 0.65 5.76
C LEU A 917 -55.14 2.01 6.24
N PRO A 918 -53.83 2.06 6.57
CA PRO A 918 -53.20 3.33 6.96
C PRO A 918 -52.99 4.27 5.76
N TYR A 919 -53.56 3.95 4.60
CA TYR A 919 -53.44 4.65 3.33
C TYR A 919 -54.78 5.09 2.78
N ASN A 920 -54.83 6.25 2.16
CA ASN A 920 -55.95 6.64 1.34
C ASN A 920 -55.83 6.10 -0.11
N GLU A 921 -56.87 6.21 -0.89
CA GLU A 921 -56.95 5.70 -2.27
C GLU A 921 -55.87 6.31 -3.17
N ASP A 922 -55.51 7.59 -2.99
CA ASP A 922 -54.53 8.28 -3.79
C ASP A 922 -53.11 7.81 -3.46
N GLU A 923 -52.83 7.56 -2.18
CA GLU A 923 -51.48 7.04 -1.75
C GLU A 923 -51.25 5.63 -2.27
N LEU A 924 -52.27 4.77 -2.19
CA LEU A 924 -52.19 3.42 -2.75
C LEU A 924 -52.10 3.44 -4.28
N ALA A 925 -52.81 4.33 -4.97
CA ALA A 925 -52.72 4.48 -6.39
C ALA A 925 -51.30 4.90 -6.86
N ASP A 926 -50.61 5.69 -6.06
CA ASP A 926 -49.19 6.03 -6.35
C ASP A 926 -48.28 4.85 -6.06
N ILE A 927 -48.41 4.16 -4.92
CA ILE A 927 -47.58 3.00 -4.53
C ILE A 927 -47.70 1.90 -5.60
N LEU A 928 -48.93 1.56 -6.03
CA LEU A 928 -49.20 0.57 -7.03
C LEU A 928 -49.02 1.08 -8.49
N ARG A 929 -48.78 2.39 -8.66
CA ARG A 929 -48.64 3.08 -9.94
C ARG A 929 -49.86 2.93 -10.87
N THR A 930 -50.99 2.56 -10.36
CA THR A 930 -52.24 2.37 -11.06
C THR A 930 -52.96 3.71 -11.36
N ALA A 931 -53.95 3.74 -12.25
CA ALA A 931 -54.71 4.96 -12.50
C ALA A 931 -55.50 5.39 -11.30
N ARG A 932 -56.16 4.47 -10.59
CA ARG A 932 -56.99 4.70 -9.41
C ARG A 932 -57.02 3.46 -8.53
N VAL A 933 -57.20 3.67 -7.24
CA VAL A 933 -57.50 2.61 -6.28
C VAL A 933 -58.94 2.86 -5.75
N GLU A 934 -59.66 1.78 -5.53
CA GLU A 934 -61.01 1.75 -4.89
C GLU A 934 -60.88 0.94 -3.61
N ILE A 935 -61.05 1.59 -2.45
CA ILE A 935 -61.05 0.92 -1.13
C ILE A 935 -62.49 0.61 -0.74
N ILE A 936 -62.81 -0.68 -0.53
CA ILE A 936 -64.14 -1.15 -0.10
C ILE A 936 -64.01 -1.66 1.35
N SER A 937 -64.79 -1.07 2.23
CA SER A 937 -64.87 -1.52 3.64
C SER A 937 -66.03 -2.49 3.80
N GLY A 938 -65.72 -3.73 4.17
CA GLY A 938 -66.70 -4.80 4.40
C GLY A 938 -67.33 -5.42 3.11
N GLY A 939 -68.29 -6.30 3.27
CA GLY A 939 -68.91 -7.06 2.16
C GLY A 939 -68.22 -8.39 1.87
N VAL A 940 -68.94 -9.26 1.14
CA VAL A 940 -68.39 -10.58 0.71
C VAL A 940 -67.44 -10.37 -0.45
N PRO A 941 -66.20 -10.98 -0.45
CA PRO A 941 -65.28 -10.93 -1.55
C PRO A 941 -65.90 -11.53 -2.85
N GLU A 942 -65.60 -10.93 -4.01
CA GLU A 942 -65.99 -11.49 -5.28
C GLU A 942 -65.06 -12.68 -5.62
N GLU A 943 -65.54 -13.69 -6.33
CA GLU A 943 -64.73 -14.88 -6.73
C GLU A 943 -63.44 -14.50 -7.49
N THR A 944 -63.40 -13.33 -8.10
CA THR A 944 -62.27 -12.80 -8.86
C THR A 944 -61.24 -12.03 -8.00
N GLU A 945 -61.58 -11.73 -6.71
CA GLU A 945 -60.69 -11.04 -5.78
C GLU A 945 -59.73 -12.08 -5.11
N THR A 946 -58.42 -11.78 -5.10
CA THR A 946 -57.39 -12.66 -4.51
C THR A 946 -57.15 -12.23 -3.06
N GLU A 947 -57.18 -13.19 -2.12
CA GLU A 947 -56.85 -12.96 -0.72
C GLU A 947 -55.34 -12.72 -0.52
N ILE A 948 -55.02 -11.67 0.24
CA ILE A 948 -53.63 -11.31 0.65
C ILE A 948 -53.64 -11.31 2.18
N SER A 949 -52.75 -12.11 2.76
CA SER A 949 -52.53 -12.09 4.19
C SER A 949 -51.35 -11.18 4.53
N LEU A 950 -51.57 -10.12 5.32
CA LEU A 950 -50.53 -9.24 5.80
C LEU A 950 -49.80 -9.84 7.00
N PRO A 951 -48.56 -9.44 7.32
CA PRO A 951 -47.79 -9.97 8.46
C PRO A 951 -48.43 -9.73 9.84
N ASN A 952 -49.29 -8.73 9.94
CA ASN A 952 -50.06 -8.45 11.15
C ASN A 952 -51.32 -9.31 11.30
N GLY A 953 -51.55 -10.27 10.41
CA GLY A 953 -52.74 -11.16 10.39
C GLY A 953 -53.93 -10.58 9.64
N THR A 954 -53.90 -9.35 9.18
CA THR A 954 -55.00 -8.72 8.43
C THR A 954 -55.16 -9.39 7.06
N LYS A 955 -56.38 -9.73 6.71
CA LYS A 955 -56.71 -10.28 5.37
C LYS A 955 -57.31 -9.18 4.51
N LEU A 956 -56.79 -9.04 3.31
CA LEU A 956 -57.22 -8.13 2.27
C LEU A 956 -57.58 -8.94 1.00
N HIS A 957 -58.46 -8.39 0.19
CA HIS A 957 -58.75 -8.97 -1.12
C HIS A 957 -58.43 -7.92 -2.22
N MET A 958 -57.66 -8.29 -3.25
CA MET A 958 -57.24 -7.41 -4.33
C MET A 958 -57.78 -7.92 -5.69
N LEU A 959 -58.19 -6.97 -6.50
CA LEU A 959 -58.53 -7.18 -7.91
C LEU A 959 -57.91 -6.06 -8.77
N VAL A 960 -57.07 -6.47 -9.73
CA VAL A 960 -56.52 -5.54 -10.72
C VAL A 960 -57.23 -5.73 -12.06
N ARG A 961 -57.80 -4.63 -12.61
CA ARG A 961 -58.55 -4.64 -13.85
C ARG A 961 -58.21 -3.47 -14.79
N PRO A 962 -58.43 -3.57 -16.10
CA PRO A 962 -58.27 -2.46 -17.03
C PRO A 962 -59.13 -1.27 -16.59
N SER A 963 -58.64 -0.06 -16.79
CA SER A 963 -59.44 1.14 -16.56
C SER A 963 -60.43 1.37 -17.68
N GLU A 964 -61.66 1.65 -17.37
CA GLU A 964 -62.70 2.05 -18.30
C GLU A 964 -62.56 3.51 -18.74
N LEU A 965 -61.80 4.31 -18.03
CA LEU A 965 -61.58 5.72 -18.28
C LEU A 965 -60.51 5.97 -19.35
N SER A 966 -60.62 7.08 -20.02
CA SER A 966 -59.72 7.53 -21.07
C SER A 966 -58.41 8.09 -20.54
N LYS A 967 -57.36 8.02 -21.34
CA LYS A 967 -56.07 8.55 -21.04
C LYS A 967 -56.06 10.09 -20.93
N CYS A 968 -55.62 10.62 -19.77
CA CYS A 968 -55.44 12.05 -19.63
C CYS A 968 -54.20 12.50 -20.48
N PRO A 969 -54.31 13.56 -21.36
CA PRO A 969 -53.23 13.99 -22.24
C PRO A 969 -52.05 14.62 -21.52
N ARG A 970 -52.21 15.00 -20.22
CA ARG A 970 -51.16 15.63 -19.41
C ARG A 970 -50.46 14.67 -18.50
N CYS A 971 -51.17 13.96 -17.61
CA CYS A 971 -50.52 13.06 -16.62
C CYS A 971 -50.39 11.61 -17.14
N TRP A 972 -51.04 11.28 -18.26
CA TRP A 972 -51.00 9.96 -18.91
C TRP A 972 -51.67 8.81 -18.16
N LYS A 973 -52.22 9.04 -16.97
CA LYS A 973 -53.07 8.07 -16.27
C LYS A 973 -54.41 7.92 -16.98
N HIS A 974 -55.01 6.73 -16.97
CA HIS A 974 -56.36 6.44 -17.50
C HIS A 974 -57.45 6.82 -16.47
N ASN A 975 -57.60 8.12 -16.25
CA ASN A 975 -58.49 8.68 -15.22
C ASN A 975 -59.30 9.91 -15.75
N SER A 976 -59.37 10.10 -17.08
CA SER A 976 -60.21 11.11 -17.73
C SER A 976 -61.57 10.54 -18.15
N SER A 977 -62.61 11.31 -17.95
CA SER A 977 -63.97 10.91 -18.30
C SER A 977 -64.22 10.81 -19.83
N GLN A 978 -63.43 11.54 -20.62
CA GLN A 978 -63.53 11.58 -22.08
C GLN A 978 -62.16 11.55 -22.73
N GLU A 979 -62.07 11.04 -23.96
CA GLU A 979 -60.83 11.02 -24.72
C GLU A 979 -60.36 12.45 -25.02
N ASP A 980 -59.01 12.67 -24.96
CA ASP A 980 -58.35 13.96 -25.16
C ASP A 980 -58.73 15.07 -24.16
N THR A 981 -59.42 14.78 -23.04
CA THR A 981 -59.75 15.75 -22.00
C THR A 981 -58.84 15.53 -20.78
N LEU A 982 -58.62 16.60 -20.02
CA LEU A 982 -57.90 16.55 -18.76
C LEU A 982 -58.67 15.82 -17.67
N CYS A 983 -58.00 15.04 -16.84
CA CYS A 983 -58.59 14.54 -15.58
C CYS A 983 -58.78 15.71 -14.59
N SER A 984 -59.64 15.55 -13.60
CA SER A 984 -59.95 16.59 -12.59
C SER A 984 -58.70 17.22 -12.00
N ARG A 985 -57.76 16.43 -11.47
CA ARG A 985 -56.51 16.91 -10.92
C ARG A 985 -55.68 17.78 -11.89
N CYS A 986 -55.56 17.37 -13.14
CA CYS A 986 -54.78 18.12 -14.14
C CYS A 986 -55.52 19.40 -14.58
N ASN A 987 -56.82 19.35 -14.61
CA ASN A 987 -57.68 20.52 -14.94
C ASN A 987 -57.50 21.58 -13.83
N ASP A 988 -57.65 21.18 -12.53
CA ASP A 988 -57.48 22.08 -11.40
C ASP A 988 -56.06 22.68 -11.36
N THR A 989 -55.00 21.86 -11.63
CA THR A 989 -53.61 22.34 -11.65
C THR A 989 -53.35 23.42 -12.70
N ILE A 990 -54.05 23.37 -13.86
CA ILE A 990 -53.84 24.34 -14.95
C ILE A 990 -54.74 25.56 -14.76
N HIS A 991 -55.99 25.39 -14.33
CA HIS A 991 -56.97 26.44 -14.31
C HIS A 991 -57.09 27.16 -12.96
N ASN A 992 -56.72 26.52 -11.85
CA ASN A 992 -56.72 27.16 -10.52
C ASN A 992 -55.41 27.93 -10.21
N LYS A 993 -54.62 28.26 -11.20
CA LYS A 993 -53.53 29.26 -11.11
C LYS A 993 -54.12 30.65 -11.26
N ALA A 994 -54.94 31.06 -10.29
CA ALA A 994 -55.30 32.46 -10.07
C ALA A 994 -54.68 32.95 -8.77
#